data_c5b8496242add22737e349d2ca29f7d9
#
_entry.id   c5b8496242add22737e349d2ca29f7d9
#
_cell.length_a   1.000
_cell.length_b   1.000
_cell.length_c   1.000
_cell.angle_alpha   90.00
_cell.angle_beta   90.00
_cell.angle_gamma   90.00
#
_symmetry.space_group_name_H-M   'P 1'
#
loop_
_entity.id
_entity.type
_entity.pdbx_description
1 polymer ?
#
loop_
_entity_poly.entity_id
_entity_poly.type
_entity_poly.pdbx_seq_one_letter_code
_entity_poly.pdbx_strand_id
1 'polypeptide(L)'
;MGLCAGGVREGCRTVVAALALLAFTVALAGPARANETVFGGELTCVTQPGGVRQCAGPGGPDTNAPADTVPSFDGTPIDINFALPDKSRFGPPYPLAMYFHGFGGEKEPFGGYLKRFTDRGIAALGMTERGFKESCGSEVAIEALDADTPGACDEGFIHLMDSRYEVRDAQYFAGILADEGLIHPQKIGVVGGSYGGGKALALATLKNRVMLPDGSLVPWKSPAGKSMAIAVAAPIVPWSDMAYALAPNGGTLDYASSSPYRKPYGVMKSGIVNGLFATGENFSGSYGAPVDPLFDVIGWKDELAAGEPYGNDPLIATAVGELTRFHSAGYIDDSVTPAPMFIAQGLTDDIFPVDEAIRYYNRIKASHPDARIGLYLADIGHPRALLATQGRPADIQIADARVEEWFAHYLLGDGPEPETTVVARSQVCPYEEPSGGPFTADTWAKLAPGEVRISDPGRHVIEATSGDDGVAAGFISILPGCSQMPDTAEPGTWSRDFPAPGGDGYTVAGSTTVIADISSPNGGESEIAARLLEVTGGQERLIGRALYRPARSGRQVFQLHANVYAIGPDAHLRLQLLPRDGMTGPSAAASYGRPSSDQRDITISDIEVRVPVAEHPGEAGGQVRQPLRKVLPAGRSLAAQFRPTGAARPTGAAQVDRLRIAGRRLSLRVRCRADTDRCLSGRLVIRGYRRGGPVGRGLIASHRLPRMVTGHGRTYRLPLQRKLLERLRRLDNEKVRVRVTVTVPGSRQESTLLLFLAG
;
A
#
# COMPACT_ATOMS: atom_id res chain seq x y z
N MET A 1 -71.08 -18.31 -30.92
CA MET A 1 -72.48 -18.42 -30.67
C MET A 1 -72.82 -17.45 -29.57
N GLY A 2 -73.46 -16.40 -29.72
CA GLY A 2 -74.57 -15.83 -30.44
C GLY A 2 -74.89 -14.59 -29.63
N LEU A 3 -74.84 -13.42 -30.21
CA LEU A 3 -75.95 -12.60 -30.77
C LEU A 3 -76.99 -12.18 -29.75
N CYS A 4 -77.17 -10.97 -29.49
CA CYS A 4 -78.06 -9.92 -30.02
C CYS A 4 -78.24 -8.88 -28.94
N ALA A 5 -77.98 -7.62 -29.18
CA ALA A 5 -78.76 -6.59 -29.85
C ALA A 5 -79.84 -5.96 -28.95
N GLY A 6 -79.77 -4.67 -28.82
CA GLY A 6 -80.96 -3.81 -28.75
C GLY A 6 -81.08 -2.89 -27.56
N GLY A 7 -81.11 -1.59 -27.86
CA GLY A 7 -81.96 -0.70 -27.08
C GLY A 7 -81.38 0.65 -26.65
N VAL A 8 -81.58 1.54 -27.53
CA VAL A 8 -81.48 3.03 -27.43
C VAL A 8 -82.32 3.62 -26.30
N ARG A 9 -81.83 4.72 -25.70
CA ARG A 9 -82.53 5.87 -25.05
C ARG A 9 -82.32 6.02 -23.54
N GLU A 10 -81.87 7.13 -23.33
CA GLU A 10 -81.94 8.13 -22.23
C GLU A 10 -80.56 8.37 -21.62
N GLY A 11 -79.90 9.44 -21.82
CA GLY A 11 -80.34 10.79 -22.06
C GLY A 11 -79.85 11.67 -20.89
N CYS A 12 -78.82 12.40 -21.08
CA CYS A 12 -78.58 13.71 -20.47
C CYS A 12 -78.98 13.86 -18.99
N ARG A 13 -78.08 13.58 -18.03
CA ARG A 13 -78.04 14.20 -16.69
C ARG A 13 -76.86 13.81 -15.81
N THR A 14 -75.68 13.57 -16.35
CA THR A 14 -74.49 13.22 -15.52
C THR A 14 -73.19 13.92 -15.96
N VAL A 15 -73.27 15.12 -16.54
CA VAL A 15 -72.06 15.86 -16.96
C VAL A 15 -71.71 17.04 -16.04
N VAL A 16 -72.48 17.35 -15.00
CA VAL A 16 -72.18 18.49 -14.09
C VAL A 16 -71.53 18.07 -12.77
N ALA A 17 -71.50 16.79 -12.41
CA ALA A 17 -70.88 16.32 -11.18
C ALA A 17 -69.40 15.86 -11.33
N ALA A 18 -68.89 15.65 -12.58
CA ALA A 18 -67.51 15.19 -12.82
C ALA A 18 -66.48 16.33 -12.94
N LEU A 19 -66.94 17.57 -13.10
CA LEU A 19 -66.03 18.74 -13.22
C LEU A 19 -65.75 19.44 -11.87
N ALA A 20 -66.47 19.10 -10.79
CA ALA A 20 -66.21 19.65 -9.48
C ALA A 20 -65.26 18.75 -8.62
N LEU A 21 -64.98 17.52 -9.02
CA LEU A 21 -64.04 16.61 -8.34
C LEU A 21 -62.61 16.65 -8.95
N LEU A 22 -62.43 17.22 -10.15
CA LEU A 22 -61.09 17.41 -10.73
C LEU A 22 -60.37 18.71 -10.30
N ALA A 23 -61.07 19.63 -9.63
CA ALA A 23 -60.49 20.88 -9.14
C ALA A 23 -59.94 20.83 -7.70
N PHE A 24 -60.06 19.70 -7.01
CA PHE A 24 -59.62 19.59 -5.62
C PHE A 24 -58.43 18.62 -5.39
N THR A 25 -57.86 18.02 -6.43
CA THR A 25 -56.71 17.13 -6.34
C THR A 25 -55.39 17.75 -6.84
N VAL A 26 -55.36 19.06 -7.18
CA VAL A 26 -54.13 19.76 -7.63
C VAL A 26 -53.51 20.66 -6.55
N ALA A 27 -53.99 20.63 -5.31
CA ALA A 27 -53.55 21.55 -4.25
C ALA A 27 -52.88 20.85 -3.05
N LEU A 28 -52.16 19.75 -3.24
CA LEU A 28 -51.26 19.15 -2.20
C LEU A 28 -49.99 18.54 -2.78
N ALA A 29 -49.48 19.03 -3.90
CA ALA A 29 -48.04 18.93 -4.15
C ALA A 29 -47.40 20.07 -3.36
N GLY A 30 -47.01 19.75 -2.13
CA GLY A 30 -46.06 20.61 -1.42
C GLY A 30 -44.85 20.87 -2.32
N PRO A 31 -44.13 21.98 -2.15
CA PRO A 31 -42.94 22.25 -2.97
C PRO A 31 -42.08 20.98 -2.93
N ALA A 32 -41.80 20.43 -4.12
CA ALA A 32 -40.80 19.36 -4.22
C ALA A 32 -39.58 19.86 -3.48
N ARG A 33 -39.25 19.24 -2.34
CA ARG A 33 -38.02 19.56 -1.63
C ARG A 33 -36.89 19.34 -2.63
N ALA A 34 -36.19 20.42 -2.96
CA ALA A 34 -34.99 20.28 -3.75
C ALA A 34 -34.11 19.21 -3.09
N ASN A 35 -33.68 18.22 -3.86
CA ASN A 35 -32.77 17.21 -3.37
C ASN A 35 -31.53 17.90 -2.79
N GLU A 36 -31.06 17.43 -1.62
CA GLU A 36 -29.82 17.91 -1.04
C GLU A 36 -28.67 17.47 -1.93
N THR A 37 -27.75 18.38 -2.23
CA THR A 37 -26.56 18.11 -3.02
C THR A 37 -25.29 18.35 -2.21
N VAL A 38 -24.21 17.70 -2.57
CA VAL A 38 -22.88 17.79 -1.93
C VAL A 38 -21.78 17.87 -2.98
N PHE A 39 -20.58 18.24 -2.59
CA PHE A 39 -19.42 18.45 -3.48
C PHE A 39 -19.71 19.48 -4.57
N GLY A 40 -20.28 20.64 -4.17
CA GLY A 40 -20.62 21.70 -5.11
C GLY A 40 -21.76 21.39 -6.06
N GLY A 41 -22.50 20.30 -5.81
CA GLY A 41 -23.63 19.86 -6.65
C GLY A 41 -23.35 18.61 -7.49
N GLU A 42 -22.14 18.07 -7.43
CA GLU A 42 -21.74 16.86 -8.19
C GLU A 42 -22.54 15.62 -7.76
N LEU A 43 -22.81 15.47 -6.46
CA LEU A 43 -23.59 14.36 -5.96
C LEU A 43 -24.94 14.80 -5.38
N THR A 44 -25.98 14.03 -5.66
CA THR A 44 -27.34 14.24 -5.15
C THR A 44 -27.67 13.24 -4.05
N CYS A 45 -28.19 13.72 -2.91
CA CYS A 45 -28.53 12.88 -1.76
C CYS A 45 -29.98 12.42 -1.79
N VAL A 46 -30.20 11.12 -1.66
CA VAL A 46 -31.52 10.47 -1.54
C VAL A 46 -31.70 9.92 -0.13
N THR A 47 -32.80 10.29 0.52
CA THR A 47 -33.13 9.76 1.86
C THR A 47 -33.68 8.35 1.74
N GLN A 48 -33.02 7.40 2.40
CA GLN A 48 -33.39 5.98 2.45
C GLN A 48 -34.41 5.70 3.56
N PRO A 49 -35.13 4.57 3.52
CA PRO A 49 -35.88 4.07 4.67
C PRO A 49 -34.95 3.98 5.90
N GLY A 50 -35.33 4.63 7.00
CA GLY A 50 -34.47 4.76 8.21
C GLY A 50 -33.74 6.09 8.32
N GLY A 51 -33.92 7.01 7.34
CA GLY A 51 -33.50 8.40 7.46
C GLY A 51 -32.05 8.71 7.02
N VAL A 52 -31.23 7.68 6.77
CA VAL A 52 -29.88 7.83 6.21
C VAL A 52 -29.95 8.41 4.79
N ARG A 53 -29.10 9.34 4.47
CA ARG A 53 -29.04 9.98 3.14
C ARG A 53 -27.83 9.46 2.40
N GLN A 54 -28.08 8.83 1.25
CA GLN A 54 -27.06 8.32 0.35
C GLN A 54 -26.87 9.31 -0.79
N CYS A 55 -25.66 9.80 -0.99
CA CYS A 55 -25.30 10.81 -1.99
C CYS A 55 -24.43 10.15 -3.06
N ALA A 56 -24.95 10.14 -4.29
CA ALA A 56 -24.31 9.55 -5.45
C ALA A 56 -24.51 10.46 -6.66
N GLY A 57 -23.79 10.19 -7.74
CA GLY A 57 -23.99 10.87 -9.01
C GLY A 57 -25.28 10.47 -9.76
N PRO A 58 -25.46 10.93 -10.99
CA PRO A 58 -26.68 10.71 -11.79
C PRO A 58 -27.02 9.22 -12.02
N GLY A 59 -26.04 8.32 -11.96
CA GLY A 59 -26.23 6.88 -12.08
C GLY A 59 -26.98 6.26 -10.92
N GLY A 60 -27.02 6.90 -9.76
CA GLY A 60 -27.67 6.46 -8.53
C GLY A 60 -26.74 5.76 -7.54
N PRO A 61 -27.25 5.40 -6.34
CA PRO A 61 -26.44 4.75 -5.31
C PRO A 61 -25.93 3.38 -5.77
N ASP A 62 -24.71 3.05 -5.40
CA ASP A 62 -24.05 1.77 -5.68
C ASP A 62 -23.88 1.43 -7.18
N THR A 63 -24.02 2.42 -8.08
CA THR A 63 -23.69 2.24 -9.49
C THR A 63 -22.21 2.55 -9.73
N ASN A 64 -21.62 1.79 -10.64
CA ASN A 64 -20.27 2.03 -11.14
C ASN A 64 -20.37 2.70 -12.52
N ALA A 65 -20.73 3.99 -12.53
CA ALA A 65 -20.83 4.77 -13.75
C ALA A 65 -19.84 5.95 -13.72
N PRO A 66 -19.17 6.25 -14.83
CA PRO A 66 -18.25 7.41 -14.91
C PRO A 66 -18.88 8.74 -14.51
N ALA A 67 -20.22 8.86 -14.60
CA ALA A 67 -20.98 10.05 -14.17
C ALA A 67 -21.06 10.24 -12.64
N ASP A 68 -20.63 9.25 -11.83
CA ASP A 68 -20.67 9.32 -10.37
C ASP A 68 -19.37 9.88 -9.76
N THR A 69 -18.50 10.43 -10.59
CA THR A 69 -17.20 10.97 -10.16
C THR A 69 -17.26 12.42 -9.70
N VAL A 70 -16.37 12.76 -8.78
CA VAL A 70 -16.14 14.13 -8.29
C VAL A 70 -14.72 14.55 -8.62
N PRO A 71 -14.50 15.75 -9.22
CA PRO A 71 -13.16 16.23 -9.52
C PRO A 71 -12.31 16.42 -8.25
N SER A 72 -11.11 15.86 -8.24
CA SER A 72 -10.13 16.05 -7.15
C SER A 72 -9.37 17.38 -7.30
N PHE A 73 -8.40 17.63 -6.42
CA PHE A 73 -7.63 18.87 -6.33
C PHE A 73 -6.86 19.24 -7.63
N ASP A 74 -6.62 18.28 -8.50
CA ASP A 74 -5.95 18.42 -9.79
C ASP A 74 -6.89 18.23 -10.99
N GLY A 75 -8.19 18.04 -10.72
CA GLY A 75 -9.22 17.81 -11.71
C GLY A 75 -9.42 16.34 -12.10
N THR A 76 -8.65 15.40 -11.51
CA THR A 76 -8.84 13.96 -11.73
C THR A 76 -10.20 13.54 -11.20
N PRO A 77 -11.07 12.90 -12.01
CA PRO A 77 -12.38 12.43 -11.56
C PRO A 77 -12.22 11.20 -10.67
N ILE A 78 -12.81 11.25 -9.49
CA ILE A 78 -12.77 10.19 -8.47
C ILE A 78 -14.19 9.74 -8.16
N ASP A 79 -14.41 8.45 -8.22
CA ASP A 79 -15.68 7.81 -7.95
C ASP A 79 -15.90 7.70 -6.43
N ILE A 80 -17.03 8.24 -5.93
CA ILE A 80 -17.29 8.44 -4.50
C ILE A 80 -18.70 7.99 -4.11
N ASN A 81 -18.82 7.29 -2.99
CA ASN A 81 -20.03 7.15 -2.20
C ASN A 81 -19.94 7.99 -0.93
N PHE A 82 -20.91 8.85 -0.69
CA PHE A 82 -20.98 9.64 0.54
C PHE A 82 -22.33 9.45 1.23
N ALA A 83 -22.31 9.14 2.52
CA ALA A 83 -23.50 8.91 3.32
C ALA A 83 -23.57 9.84 4.51
N LEU A 84 -24.74 10.41 4.73
CA LEU A 84 -25.04 11.31 5.86
C LEU A 84 -26.01 10.64 6.83
N PRO A 85 -25.83 10.85 8.16
CA PRO A 85 -26.74 10.35 9.18
C PRO A 85 -28.17 10.88 9.05
N ASP A 86 -29.12 10.19 9.67
CA ASP A 86 -30.51 10.62 9.76
C ASP A 86 -30.62 11.99 10.47
N LYS A 87 -31.16 12.99 9.76
CA LYS A 87 -31.35 14.37 10.26
C LYS A 87 -32.31 14.45 11.47
N SER A 88 -33.22 13.48 11.63
CA SER A 88 -34.13 13.48 12.76
C SER A 88 -33.46 13.10 14.07
N ARG A 89 -32.30 12.45 14.00
CA ARG A 89 -31.52 11.98 15.15
C ARG A 89 -30.24 12.77 15.38
N PHE A 90 -29.60 13.21 14.31
CA PHE A 90 -28.27 13.84 14.35
C PHE A 90 -28.25 15.11 13.49
N GLY A 91 -27.47 16.12 13.91
CA GLY A 91 -27.31 17.39 13.20
C GLY A 91 -25.88 17.65 12.77
N PRO A 92 -25.68 18.40 11.64
CA PRO A 92 -24.35 18.83 11.21
C PRO A 92 -23.78 19.92 12.18
N PRO A 93 -22.43 20.11 12.22
CA PRO A 93 -21.44 19.36 11.47
C PRO A 93 -21.19 17.96 12.07
N TYR A 94 -21.30 16.94 11.24
CA TYR A 94 -21.06 15.56 11.66
C TYR A 94 -19.55 15.26 11.79
N PRO A 95 -19.10 14.33 12.67
CA PRO A 95 -17.83 13.67 12.48
C PRO A 95 -17.81 12.94 11.13
N LEU A 96 -16.63 12.77 10.52
CA LEU A 96 -16.46 12.03 9.26
C LEU A 96 -15.67 10.75 9.50
N ALA A 97 -16.10 9.62 8.93
CA ALA A 97 -15.33 8.42 8.75
C ALA A 97 -15.06 8.18 7.25
N MET A 98 -13.82 7.96 6.88
CA MET A 98 -13.43 7.62 5.51
C MET A 98 -12.93 6.19 5.46
N TYR A 99 -13.53 5.38 4.59
CA TYR A 99 -13.15 3.98 4.36
C TYR A 99 -12.40 3.84 3.03
N PHE A 100 -11.26 3.16 3.05
CA PHE A 100 -10.42 2.95 1.87
C PHE A 100 -10.27 1.47 1.54
N HIS A 101 -10.48 1.13 0.27
CA HIS A 101 -10.43 -0.24 -0.23
C HIS A 101 -9.00 -0.80 -0.37
N GLY A 102 -8.88 -2.13 -0.46
CA GLY A 102 -7.66 -2.84 -0.82
C GLY A 102 -7.31 -2.69 -2.30
N PHE A 103 -6.07 -3.04 -2.68
CA PHE A 103 -5.58 -2.94 -4.05
C PHE A 103 -6.49 -3.70 -5.04
N GLY A 104 -6.90 -3.05 -6.14
CA GLY A 104 -7.85 -3.59 -7.11
C GLY A 104 -9.33 -3.48 -6.70
N GLY A 105 -9.61 -2.89 -5.54
CA GLY A 105 -10.98 -2.66 -5.06
C GLY A 105 -11.65 -1.43 -5.64
N GLU A 106 -12.75 -1.04 -5.01
CA GLU A 106 -13.58 0.10 -5.38
C GLU A 106 -14.20 0.74 -4.13
N LYS A 107 -14.92 1.85 -4.29
CA LYS A 107 -15.62 2.55 -3.22
C LYS A 107 -16.50 1.60 -2.39
N GLU A 108 -16.53 1.81 -1.08
CA GLU A 108 -17.34 1.01 -0.16
C GLU A 108 -18.83 1.19 -0.46
N PRO A 109 -19.60 0.09 -0.58
CA PRO A 109 -21.05 0.17 -0.77
C PRO A 109 -21.77 0.74 0.46
N PHE A 110 -22.92 1.36 0.25
CA PHE A 110 -23.68 2.01 1.33
C PHE A 110 -24.16 1.06 2.43
N GLY A 111 -24.32 -0.23 2.13
CA GLY A 111 -24.74 -1.27 3.08
C GLY A 111 -23.65 -1.77 4.04
N GLY A 112 -22.39 -1.49 3.75
CA GLY A 112 -21.24 -1.99 4.49
C GLY A 112 -20.79 -1.09 5.66
N TYR A 113 -19.51 -0.72 5.66
CA TYR A 113 -18.93 0.17 6.69
C TYR A 113 -19.61 1.54 6.72
N LEU A 114 -20.05 2.09 5.57
CA LEU A 114 -20.72 3.39 5.54
C LEU A 114 -21.99 3.39 6.39
N LYS A 115 -22.75 2.30 6.35
CA LYS A 115 -23.95 2.15 7.19
C LYS A 115 -23.62 2.08 8.68
N ARG A 116 -22.60 1.32 9.07
CA ARG A 116 -22.17 1.21 10.47
C ARG A 116 -21.87 2.57 11.07
N PHE A 117 -21.23 3.46 10.33
CA PHE A 117 -20.89 4.81 10.78
C PHE A 117 -22.11 5.73 10.81
N THR A 118 -22.95 5.72 9.76
CA THR A 118 -24.13 6.61 9.71
C THR A 118 -25.18 6.28 10.75
N ASP A 119 -25.36 5.01 11.11
CA ASP A 119 -26.26 4.58 12.20
C ASP A 119 -25.84 5.17 13.55
N ARG A 120 -24.58 5.56 13.72
CA ARG A 120 -23.99 6.15 14.94
C ARG A 120 -23.87 7.68 14.88
N GLY A 121 -24.33 8.33 13.81
CA GLY A 121 -24.26 9.80 13.67
C GLY A 121 -22.94 10.31 13.06
N ILE A 122 -22.15 9.45 12.44
CA ILE A 122 -20.90 9.78 11.75
C ILE A 122 -21.19 9.79 10.24
N ALA A 123 -20.90 10.90 9.56
CA ALA A 123 -20.92 10.94 8.10
C ALA A 123 -19.83 9.99 7.54
N ALA A 124 -20.11 9.32 6.43
CA ALA A 124 -19.21 8.28 5.94
C ALA A 124 -18.92 8.45 4.44
N LEU A 125 -17.64 8.32 4.06
CA LEU A 125 -17.16 8.46 2.70
C LEU A 125 -16.37 7.21 2.30
N GLY A 126 -16.72 6.61 1.16
CA GLY A 126 -15.95 5.62 0.46
C GLY A 126 -15.56 6.18 -0.92
N MET A 127 -14.33 5.95 -1.35
CA MET A 127 -13.85 6.40 -2.66
C MET A 127 -13.10 5.28 -3.35
N THR A 128 -13.22 5.22 -4.67
CA THR A 128 -12.35 4.40 -5.52
C THR A 128 -11.06 5.17 -5.75
N GLU A 129 -9.92 4.55 -5.45
CA GLU A 129 -8.63 5.21 -5.64
C GLU A 129 -8.37 5.46 -7.12
N ARG A 130 -7.65 6.56 -7.44
CA ARG A 130 -7.30 6.90 -8.82
C ARG A 130 -6.57 5.75 -9.53
N GLY A 131 -6.88 5.55 -10.80
CA GLY A 131 -6.35 4.46 -11.59
C GLY A 131 -7.06 3.12 -11.40
N PHE A 132 -8.15 3.07 -10.63
CA PHE A 132 -9.00 1.88 -10.50
C PHE A 132 -10.42 2.16 -10.97
N LYS A 133 -11.04 1.17 -11.64
CA LYS A 133 -12.44 1.17 -12.04
C LYS A 133 -12.88 2.50 -12.68
N GLU A 134 -13.88 3.15 -12.10
CA GLU A 134 -14.47 4.39 -12.59
C GLU A 134 -13.62 5.65 -12.29
N SER A 135 -12.60 5.51 -11.44
CA SER A 135 -11.63 6.57 -11.20
C SER A 135 -10.46 6.51 -12.21
N CYS A 136 -10.76 6.53 -13.50
CA CYS A 136 -9.81 6.43 -14.60
C CYS A 136 -9.06 5.08 -14.68
N GLY A 137 -9.63 3.99 -14.18
CA GLY A 137 -8.98 2.68 -14.20
C GLY A 137 -9.30 1.88 -15.44
N SER A 138 -10.56 1.74 -15.80
CA SER A 138 -11.01 1.00 -16.99
C SER A 138 -10.88 1.82 -18.27
N GLU A 139 -10.64 1.15 -19.41
CA GLU A 139 -10.62 1.82 -20.71
C GLU A 139 -11.95 2.55 -20.98
N VAL A 140 -13.08 1.94 -20.61
CA VAL A 140 -14.43 2.52 -20.77
C VAL A 140 -14.56 3.81 -19.95
N ALA A 141 -14.10 3.80 -18.69
CA ALA A 141 -14.14 4.99 -17.84
C ALA A 141 -13.24 6.11 -18.40
N ILE A 142 -12.02 5.77 -18.82
CA ILE A 142 -11.07 6.72 -19.41
C ILE A 142 -11.66 7.35 -20.67
N GLU A 143 -12.23 6.55 -21.59
CA GLU A 143 -12.84 7.07 -22.82
C GLU A 143 -14.03 7.99 -22.52
N ALA A 144 -14.91 7.61 -21.59
CA ALA A 144 -16.07 8.40 -21.23
C ALA A 144 -15.67 9.74 -20.57
N LEU A 145 -14.78 9.71 -19.58
CA LEU A 145 -14.34 10.88 -18.83
C LEU A 145 -13.49 11.84 -19.68
N ASP A 146 -12.63 11.31 -20.55
CA ASP A 146 -11.83 12.14 -21.50
C ASP A 146 -12.69 12.69 -22.65
N ALA A 147 -13.82 12.06 -22.99
CA ALA A 147 -14.76 12.61 -23.97
C ALA A 147 -15.45 13.85 -23.42
N ASP A 148 -15.83 13.84 -22.14
CA ASP A 148 -16.47 14.99 -21.50
C ASP A 148 -15.46 16.10 -21.18
N THR A 149 -14.28 15.72 -20.66
CA THR A 149 -13.22 16.66 -20.30
C THR A 149 -11.87 16.13 -20.80
N PRO A 150 -11.40 16.56 -21.98
CA PRO A 150 -10.16 16.06 -22.55
C PRO A 150 -8.95 16.16 -21.63
N GLY A 151 -8.35 15.02 -21.29
CA GLY A 151 -7.23 14.89 -20.37
C GLY A 151 -7.62 14.83 -18.89
N ALA A 152 -8.88 14.60 -18.57
CA ALA A 152 -9.35 14.39 -17.20
C ALA A 152 -8.61 13.25 -16.50
N CYS A 153 -8.33 12.16 -17.24
CA CYS A 153 -7.62 11.00 -16.73
C CYS A 153 -6.08 11.06 -16.86
N ASP A 154 -5.51 12.21 -17.20
CA ASP A 154 -4.05 12.34 -17.38
C ASP A 154 -3.24 12.01 -16.11
N GLU A 155 -3.75 12.29 -14.91
CA GLU A 155 -3.17 11.91 -13.60
C GLU A 155 -4.00 10.80 -12.92
N GLY A 156 -4.93 10.19 -13.67
CA GLY A 156 -5.88 9.17 -13.22
C GLY A 156 -5.35 7.74 -13.39
N PHE A 157 -4.11 7.46 -13.00
CA PHE A 157 -3.51 6.12 -12.99
C PHE A 157 -3.16 5.67 -11.57
N ILE A 158 -2.82 4.40 -11.39
CA ILE A 158 -2.41 3.85 -10.09
C ILE A 158 -1.10 4.50 -9.65
N HIS A 159 -1.14 5.32 -8.62
CA HIS A 159 0.02 5.99 -8.05
C HIS A 159 0.65 5.20 -6.88
N LEU A 160 0.26 3.95 -6.63
CA LEU A 160 0.74 3.11 -5.52
C LEU A 160 0.66 3.80 -4.15
N MET A 161 -0.48 4.43 -3.86
CA MET A 161 -0.76 5.13 -2.62
C MET A 161 0.24 6.28 -2.33
N ASP A 162 0.48 7.11 -3.34
CA ASP A 162 1.34 8.27 -3.23
C ASP A 162 0.74 9.35 -2.30
N SER A 163 1.51 9.77 -1.31
CA SER A 163 1.08 10.80 -0.37
C SER A 163 0.83 12.18 -1.01
N ARG A 164 1.35 12.41 -2.22
CA ARG A 164 1.18 13.64 -3.00
C ARG A 164 -0.12 13.66 -3.81
N TYR A 165 -0.71 12.48 -4.07
CA TYR A 165 -1.87 12.28 -4.95
C TYR A 165 -3.02 11.57 -4.22
N GLU A 166 -3.03 10.24 -4.11
CA GLU A 166 -4.14 9.48 -3.57
C GLU A 166 -4.48 9.83 -2.11
N VAL A 167 -3.46 10.04 -1.28
CA VAL A 167 -3.67 10.49 0.11
C VAL A 167 -4.25 11.90 0.14
N ARG A 168 -3.80 12.76 -0.75
CA ARG A 168 -4.28 14.14 -0.87
C ARG A 168 -5.70 14.24 -1.44
N ASP A 169 -6.14 13.29 -2.28
CA ASP A 169 -7.54 13.21 -2.73
C ASP A 169 -8.50 13.14 -1.53
N ALA A 170 -8.24 12.20 -0.61
CA ALA A 170 -9.05 12.08 0.60
C ALA A 170 -9.06 13.36 1.45
N GLN A 171 -7.91 14.02 1.57
CA GLN A 171 -7.80 15.29 2.29
C GLN A 171 -8.58 16.42 1.59
N TYR A 172 -8.58 16.45 0.27
CA TYR A 172 -9.29 17.45 -0.51
C TYR A 172 -10.81 17.30 -0.38
N PHE A 173 -11.33 16.06 -0.52
CA PHE A 173 -12.76 15.81 -0.37
C PHE A 173 -13.28 16.10 1.02
N ALA A 174 -12.55 15.71 2.06
CA ALA A 174 -12.88 16.11 3.43
C ALA A 174 -12.90 17.63 3.59
N GLY A 175 -11.99 18.34 2.91
CA GLY A 175 -11.95 19.80 2.89
C GLY A 175 -13.21 20.42 2.29
N ILE A 176 -13.69 19.92 1.14
CA ILE A 176 -14.95 20.40 0.52
C ILE A 176 -16.12 20.20 1.45
N LEU A 177 -16.29 19.00 2.01
CA LEU A 177 -17.39 18.68 2.94
C LEU A 177 -17.38 19.56 4.20
N ALA A 178 -16.17 19.92 4.68
CA ALA A 178 -16.03 20.85 5.79
C ALA A 178 -16.44 22.28 5.37
N ASP A 179 -16.12 22.71 4.16
CA ASP A 179 -16.47 24.02 3.64
C ASP A 179 -17.98 24.16 3.41
N GLU A 180 -18.64 23.09 3.00
CA GLU A 180 -20.11 22.98 2.91
C GLU A 180 -20.79 22.97 4.29
N GLY A 181 -20.02 22.88 5.40
CA GLY A 181 -20.56 22.83 6.75
C GLY A 181 -21.15 21.49 7.15
N LEU A 182 -20.95 20.46 6.37
CA LEU A 182 -21.49 19.11 6.61
C LEU A 182 -20.69 18.36 7.67
N ILE A 183 -19.36 18.49 7.67
CA ILE A 183 -18.50 17.78 8.61
C ILE A 183 -17.69 18.70 9.52
N HIS A 184 -17.33 18.18 10.69
CA HIS A 184 -16.43 18.86 11.60
C HIS A 184 -14.97 18.71 11.13
N PRO A 185 -14.22 19.80 10.84
CA PRO A 185 -12.92 19.77 10.19
C PRO A 185 -11.80 19.05 10.97
N GLN A 186 -12.00 18.81 12.27
CA GLN A 186 -11.03 18.15 13.14
C GLN A 186 -11.57 16.87 13.81
N LYS A 187 -12.72 16.37 13.38
CA LYS A 187 -13.27 15.09 13.79
C LYS A 187 -13.36 14.15 12.59
N ILE A 188 -12.20 13.79 12.04
CA ILE A 188 -12.08 12.94 10.88
C ILE A 188 -11.39 11.65 11.29
N GLY A 189 -12.06 10.52 11.09
CA GLY A 189 -11.53 9.18 11.26
C GLY A 189 -11.24 8.54 9.91
N VAL A 190 -10.18 7.73 9.82
CA VAL A 190 -9.79 7.02 8.61
C VAL A 190 -9.56 5.54 8.90
N VAL A 191 -10.09 4.67 8.06
CA VAL A 191 -9.96 3.22 8.19
C VAL A 191 -9.79 2.60 6.81
N GLY A 192 -9.02 1.55 6.71
CA GLY A 192 -8.85 0.78 5.47
C GLY A 192 -7.95 -0.41 5.67
N GLY A 193 -8.10 -1.39 4.80
CA GLY A 193 -7.29 -2.61 4.79
C GLY A 193 -6.31 -2.63 3.62
N SER A 194 -5.12 -3.23 3.81
CA SER A 194 -4.13 -3.41 2.74
C SER A 194 -3.73 -2.07 2.10
N TYR A 195 -4.06 -1.83 0.85
CA TYR A 195 -3.83 -0.55 0.16
C TYR A 195 -4.45 0.61 0.94
N GLY A 196 -5.71 0.47 1.35
CA GLY A 196 -6.38 1.43 2.22
C GLY A 196 -5.75 1.54 3.61
N GLY A 197 -5.15 0.46 4.12
CA GLY A 197 -4.39 0.45 5.38
C GLY A 197 -3.14 1.33 5.30
N GLY A 198 -2.39 1.24 4.20
CA GLY A 198 -1.26 2.13 3.92
C GLY A 198 -1.70 3.60 3.86
N LYS A 199 -2.84 3.89 3.20
CA LYS A 199 -3.43 5.23 3.14
C LYS A 199 -3.84 5.76 4.51
N ALA A 200 -4.52 4.94 5.31
CA ALA A 200 -4.93 5.30 6.66
C ALA A 200 -3.70 5.59 7.55
N LEU A 201 -2.62 4.81 7.42
CA LEU A 201 -1.37 5.03 8.14
C LEU A 201 -0.68 6.34 7.72
N ALA A 202 -0.64 6.63 6.42
CA ALA A 202 -0.07 7.88 5.89
C ALA A 202 -0.87 9.10 6.36
N LEU A 203 -2.20 9.07 6.30
CA LEU A 203 -3.09 10.12 6.79
C LEU A 203 -2.92 10.36 8.30
N ALA A 204 -2.83 9.30 9.10
CA ALA A 204 -2.55 9.40 10.53
C ALA A 204 -1.20 10.07 10.83
N THR A 205 -0.17 9.73 10.04
CA THR A 205 1.19 10.27 10.19
C THR A 205 1.26 11.73 9.75
N LEU A 206 0.60 12.09 8.68
CA LEU A 206 0.44 13.48 8.23
C LEU A 206 -0.38 14.30 9.22
N LYS A 207 -1.45 13.73 9.78
CA LYS A 207 -2.39 14.31 10.74
C LYS A 207 -3.04 15.60 10.25
N ASN A 208 -2.36 16.72 10.38
CA ASN A 208 -2.83 18.06 10.01
C ASN A 208 -1.96 18.73 8.93
N ARG A 209 -1.25 17.92 8.16
CA ARG A 209 -0.36 18.35 7.08
C ARG A 209 -0.76 17.68 5.76
N VAL A 210 -0.42 18.33 4.66
CA VAL A 210 -0.55 17.82 3.29
C VAL A 210 0.84 17.72 2.67
N MET A 211 1.11 16.66 1.95
CA MET A 211 2.31 16.54 1.14
C MET A 211 2.08 17.12 -0.26
N LEU A 212 2.89 18.12 -0.62
CA LEU A 212 2.84 18.73 -1.94
C LEU A 212 3.64 17.91 -2.97
N PRO A 213 3.46 18.15 -4.28
CA PRO A 213 4.17 17.40 -5.33
C PRO A 213 5.70 17.40 -5.23
N ASP A 214 6.30 18.37 -4.53
CA ASP A 214 7.74 18.43 -4.27
C ASP A 214 8.16 17.66 -3.01
N GLY A 215 7.19 17.06 -2.31
CA GLY A 215 7.39 16.34 -1.04
C GLY A 215 7.47 17.26 0.18
N SER A 216 7.27 18.58 0.03
CA SER A 216 7.18 19.48 1.18
C SER A 216 5.87 19.28 1.94
N LEU A 217 5.92 19.42 3.27
CA LEU A 217 4.76 19.32 4.13
C LEU A 217 4.26 20.71 4.51
N VAL A 218 2.97 20.95 4.27
CA VAL A 218 2.30 22.21 4.63
C VAL A 218 1.09 21.94 5.52
N PRO A 219 0.62 22.91 6.33
CA PRO A 219 -0.60 22.74 7.10
C PRO A 219 -1.79 22.36 6.23
N TRP A 220 -2.54 21.34 6.65
CA TRP A 220 -3.75 20.94 5.95
C TRP A 220 -4.86 21.98 6.18
N LYS A 221 -5.27 22.60 5.08
CA LYS A 221 -6.38 23.54 5.00
C LYS A 221 -7.42 23.03 4.00
N SER A 222 -8.70 23.26 4.31
CA SER A 222 -9.75 23.12 3.30
C SER A 222 -9.57 24.13 2.19
N PRO A 223 -10.24 24.01 1.02
CA PRO A 223 -10.23 25.04 -0.03
C PRO A 223 -10.58 26.44 0.47
N ALA A 224 -11.52 26.59 1.40
CA ALA A 224 -11.88 27.88 2.01
C ALA A 224 -11.00 28.27 3.21
N GLY A 225 -9.93 27.49 3.53
CA GLY A 225 -8.94 27.85 4.53
C GLY A 225 -9.18 27.34 5.97
N LYS A 226 -10.19 26.49 6.20
CA LYS A 226 -10.41 25.88 7.52
C LYS A 226 -9.26 24.95 7.89
N SER A 227 -8.82 24.95 9.14
CA SER A 227 -7.78 24.04 9.62
C SER A 227 -8.36 22.63 9.81
N MET A 228 -7.75 21.65 9.12
CA MET A 228 -8.19 20.26 9.08
C MET A 228 -7.24 19.35 9.87
N ALA A 229 -7.75 18.25 10.44
CA ALA A 229 -6.92 17.24 11.07
C ALA A 229 -7.61 15.88 11.16
N ILE A 230 -6.82 14.81 11.08
CA ILE A 230 -7.23 13.45 11.44
C ILE A 230 -7.30 13.35 12.96
N ALA A 231 -8.43 12.89 13.47
CA ALA A 231 -8.68 12.66 14.91
C ALA A 231 -8.31 11.23 15.32
N VAL A 232 -8.55 10.25 14.44
CA VAL A 232 -8.30 8.81 14.70
C VAL A 232 -8.05 8.06 13.42
N ALA A 233 -7.26 7.00 13.49
CA ALA A 233 -7.03 6.10 12.35
C ALA A 233 -7.09 4.63 12.78
N ALA A 234 -7.50 3.76 11.84
CA ALA A 234 -7.45 2.32 11.97
C ALA A 234 -6.79 1.71 10.72
N PRO A 235 -5.45 1.73 10.61
CA PRO A 235 -4.73 1.03 9.57
C PRO A 235 -4.78 -0.48 9.81
N ILE A 236 -5.38 -1.22 8.88
CA ILE A 236 -5.48 -2.69 8.91
C ILE A 236 -4.52 -3.26 7.87
N VAL A 237 -3.63 -4.13 8.28
CA VAL A 237 -2.55 -4.74 7.48
C VAL A 237 -1.82 -3.73 6.58
N PRO A 238 -1.34 -2.60 7.15
CA PRO A 238 -0.64 -1.57 6.42
C PRO A 238 0.81 -1.96 6.12
N TRP A 239 1.45 -1.19 5.25
CA TRP A 239 2.91 -1.11 5.18
C TRP A 239 3.41 0.24 5.69
N SER A 240 4.61 0.25 6.23
CA SER A 240 5.34 1.47 6.62
C SER A 240 6.50 1.80 5.67
N ASP A 241 6.97 0.79 4.93
CA ASP A 241 8.04 0.88 3.93
C ASP A 241 7.73 -0.07 2.77
N MET A 242 7.17 0.46 1.68
CA MET A 242 6.76 -0.33 0.52
C MET A 242 7.96 -1.01 -0.17
N ALA A 243 9.11 -0.35 -0.23
CA ALA A 243 10.30 -0.94 -0.82
C ALA A 243 10.77 -2.17 -0.03
N TYR A 244 10.74 -2.10 1.31
CA TYR A 244 11.07 -3.25 2.15
C TYR A 244 9.99 -4.34 2.09
N ALA A 245 8.73 -3.97 2.10
CA ALA A 245 7.64 -4.94 2.05
C ALA A 245 7.67 -5.82 0.80
N LEU A 246 8.02 -5.24 -0.36
CA LEU A 246 8.03 -5.94 -1.67
C LEU A 246 9.39 -6.52 -2.06
N ALA A 247 10.48 -5.94 -1.56
CA ALA A 247 11.85 -6.39 -1.83
C ALA A 247 12.74 -6.29 -0.57
N PRO A 248 12.50 -7.13 0.45
CA PRO A 248 13.23 -7.07 1.71
C PRO A 248 14.71 -7.40 1.53
N ASN A 249 15.56 -6.67 2.27
CA ASN A 249 17.00 -6.92 2.34
C ASN A 249 17.45 -7.43 3.72
N GLY A 250 16.50 -7.70 4.63
CA GLY A 250 16.77 -8.14 5.99
C GLY A 250 17.40 -7.09 6.91
N GLY A 251 17.41 -5.81 6.49
CA GLY A 251 18.04 -4.73 7.25
C GLY A 251 17.21 -4.19 8.42
N THR A 252 15.98 -4.66 8.62
CA THR A 252 15.08 -4.26 9.70
C THR A 252 15.25 -5.17 10.92
N LEU A 253 15.23 -4.58 12.11
CA LEU A 253 15.24 -5.30 13.40
C LEU A 253 14.10 -4.78 14.27
N ASP A 254 13.35 -5.67 14.90
CA ASP A 254 12.17 -5.36 15.69
C ASP A 254 12.44 -4.58 16.99
N TYR A 255 13.68 -4.44 17.36
CA TYR A 255 14.17 -3.67 18.52
C TYR A 255 14.95 -2.40 18.13
N ALA A 256 15.00 -2.07 16.84
CA ALA A 256 15.66 -0.86 16.37
C ALA A 256 14.61 0.15 15.89
N SER A 257 14.60 1.35 16.48
CA SER A 257 13.68 2.42 16.12
C SER A 257 13.99 3.07 14.76
N SER A 258 15.15 2.77 14.17
CA SER A 258 15.63 3.37 12.93
C SER A 258 16.23 2.30 12.02
N SER A 259 15.49 1.92 11.00
CA SER A 259 15.93 0.97 9.99
C SER A 259 15.50 1.42 8.58
N PRO A 260 16.03 2.55 8.08
CA PRO A 260 15.72 3.00 6.73
C PRO A 260 16.23 1.98 5.72
N TYR A 261 15.47 1.80 4.64
CA TYR A 261 15.88 0.96 3.53
C TYR A 261 17.17 1.47 2.89
N ARG A 262 18.18 0.64 2.84
CA ARG A 262 19.53 0.97 2.31
C ARG A 262 20.07 -0.17 1.46
N LYS A 263 21.05 0.13 0.65
CA LYS A 263 21.84 -0.90 -0.05
C LYS A 263 22.41 -1.93 0.93
N PRO A 264 22.53 -3.20 0.51
CA PRO A 264 22.15 -3.72 -0.79
C PRO A 264 20.64 -3.69 -0.99
N TYR A 265 20.17 -3.54 -2.23
CA TYR A 265 18.75 -3.65 -2.54
C TYR A 265 18.30 -5.09 -2.31
N GLY A 266 17.02 -5.27 -1.95
CA GLY A 266 16.54 -6.55 -1.46
C GLY A 266 16.18 -7.56 -2.53
N VAL A 267 15.62 -8.65 -2.07
CA VAL A 267 15.14 -9.75 -2.88
C VAL A 267 13.68 -9.50 -3.24
N MET A 268 13.35 -9.41 -4.53
CA MET A 268 11.98 -9.23 -4.97
C MET A 268 11.12 -10.42 -4.55
N LYS A 269 10.00 -10.18 -3.89
CA LYS A 269 8.97 -11.19 -3.65
C LYS A 269 8.19 -11.41 -4.94
N SER A 270 8.77 -12.16 -5.88
CA SER A 270 8.32 -12.19 -7.28
C SER A 270 6.88 -12.67 -7.45
N GLY A 271 6.45 -13.71 -6.74
CA GLY A 271 5.07 -14.19 -6.80
C GLY A 271 4.05 -13.14 -6.31
N ILE A 272 4.40 -12.42 -5.25
CA ILE A 272 3.57 -11.35 -4.69
C ILE A 272 3.54 -10.15 -5.62
N VAL A 273 4.69 -9.65 -6.06
CA VAL A 273 4.75 -8.47 -6.95
C VAL A 273 4.06 -8.73 -8.28
N ASN A 274 4.30 -9.88 -8.91
CA ASN A 274 3.62 -10.25 -10.15
C ASN A 274 2.12 -10.46 -9.95
N GLY A 275 1.71 -11.07 -8.83
CA GLY A 275 0.31 -11.25 -8.47
C GLY A 275 -0.42 -9.92 -8.26
N LEU A 276 0.17 -8.98 -7.53
CA LEU A 276 -0.39 -7.63 -7.36
C LEU A 276 -0.45 -6.87 -8.69
N PHE A 277 0.58 -6.98 -9.53
CA PHE A 277 0.58 -6.35 -10.84
C PHE A 277 -0.57 -6.89 -11.71
N ALA A 278 -0.71 -8.20 -11.80
CA ALA A 278 -1.82 -8.85 -12.51
C ALA A 278 -3.19 -8.50 -11.90
N THR A 279 -3.27 -8.34 -10.58
CA THR A 279 -4.50 -7.88 -9.90
C THR A 279 -4.89 -6.49 -10.39
N GLY A 280 -3.95 -5.54 -10.44
CA GLY A 280 -4.24 -4.20 -10.97
C GLY A 280 -4.77 -4.24 -12.41
N GLU A 281 -4.16 -5.02 -13.30
CA GLU A 281 -4.63 -5.17 -14.68
C GLU A 281 -6.00 -5.87 -14.78
N ASN A 282 -6.19 -6.99 -14.07
CA ASN A 282 -7.40 -7.81 -14.16
C ASN A 282 -8.64 -7.18 -13.50
N PHE A 283 -8.45 -6.29 -12.53
CA PHE A 283 -9.55 -5.59 -11.83
C PHE A 283 -9.76 -4.16 -12.33
N SER A 284 -9.56 -3.93 -13.62
CA SER A 284 -9.77 -2.64 -14.26
C SER A 284 -8.94 -1.54 -13.61
N GLY A 285 -7.65 -1.78 -13.49
CA GLY A 285 -6.67 -0.80 -13.07
C GLY A 285 -5.81 -0.33 -14.24
N SER A 286 -5.42 0.94 -14.21
CA SER A 286 -4.51 1.56 -15.17
C SER A 286 -3.22 1.98 -14.49
N TYR A 287 -2.09 1.44 -14.95
CA TYR A 287 -0.77 1.93 -14.50
C TYR A 287 -0.32 3.19 -15.26
N GLY A 288 -1.17 3.68 -16.16
CA GLY A 288 -0.87 4.82 -17.02
C GLY A 288 0.17 4.51 -18.09
N ALA A 289 0.31 5.42 -19.03
CA ALA A 289 1.53 5.49 -19.81
C ALA A 289 2.62 6.07 -18.90
N PRO A 290 3.88 5.61 -18.98
CA PRO A 290 4.99 6.19 -18.20
C PRO A 290 5.20 7.64 -18.61
N VAL A 291 4.42 8.52 -18.00
CA VAL A 291 4.37 9.97 -18.27
C VAL A 291 5.41 10.67 -17.41
N ASP A 292 5.66 10.13 -16.22
CA ASP A 292 6.72 10.58 -15.34
C ASP A 292 7.86 9.54 -15.36
N PRO A 293 9.05 9.89 -15.85
CA PRO A 293 10.20 9.00 -15.81
C PRO A 293 10.68 8.66 -14.39
N LEU A 294 10.18 9.37 -13.37
CA LEU A 294 10.41 9.05 -11.95
C LEU A 294 9.37 8.07 -11.40
N PHE A 295 8.24 7.86 -12.09
CA PHE A 295 7.20 6.94 -11.70
C PHE A 295 6.88 5.96 -12.86
N ASP A 296 7.77 5.00 -13.08
CA ASP A 296 7.64 3.94 -14.10
C ASP A 296 7.52 2.58 -13.39
N VAL A 297 6.34 2.29 -12.85
CA VAL A 297 6.07 1.06 -12.09
C VAL A 297 6.34 -0.19 -12.93
N ILE A 298 5.99 -0.15 -14.22
CA ILE A 298 6.23 -1.27 -15.15
C ILE A 298 7.74 -1.48 -15.33
N GLY A 299 8.47 -0.40 -15.61
CA GLY A 299 9.91 -0.46 -15.77
C GLY A 299 10.63 -0.88 -14.48
N TRP A 300 10.17 -0.45 -13.31
CA TRP A 300 10.73 -0.89 -12.02
C TRP A 300 10.54 -2.39 -11.80
N LYS A 301 9.31 -2.89 -12.06
CA LYS A 301 9.02 -4.32 -11.97
C LYS A 301 9.87 -5.14 -12.94
N ASP A 302 9.99 -4.70 -14.18
CA ASP A 302 10.73 -5.39 -15.21
C ASP A 302 12.23 -5.41 -14.91
N GLU A 303 12.79 -4.32 -14.38
CA GLU A 303 14.20 -4.25 -13.97
C GLU A 303 14.50 -5.15 -12.76
N LEU A 304 13.63 -5.14 -11.75
CA LEU A 304 13.72 -6.07 -10.62
C LEU A 304 13.60 -7.53 -11.06
N ALA A 305 12.72 -7.81 -12.00
CA ALA A 305 12.54 -9.16 -12.56
C ALA A 305 13.72 -9.60 -13.45
N ALA A 306 14.43 -8.67 -14.07
CA ALA A 306 15.62 -8.96 -14.87
C ALA A 306 16.77 -9.52 -14.02
N GLY A 307 16.86 -9.10 -12.76
CA GLY A 307 17.79 -9.66 -11.76
C GLY A 307 19.06 -8.87 -11.57
N GLU A 308 19.86 -9.39 -10.67
CA GLU A 308 21.13 -8.79 -10.25
C GLU A 308 22.13 -8.68 -11.41
N PRO A 309 23.06 -7.70 -11.35
CA PRO A 309 23.39 -6.87 -10.17
C PRO A 309 22.56 -5.59 -10.06
N TYR A 310 22.01 -5.31 -8.87
CA TYR A 310 21.23 -4.09 -8.59
C TYR A 310 22.06 -2.92 -8.06
N GLY A 311 23.28 -3.20 -7.58
CA GLY A 311 24.05 -2.28 -6.75
C GLY A 311 24.28 -0.87 -7.31
N ASN A 312 24.38 -0.73 -8.64
CA ASN A 312 24.58 0.56 -9.32
C ASN A 312 23.48 0.87 -10.35
N ASP A 313 22.39 0.12 -10.35
CA ASP A 313 21.28 0.36 -11.26
C ASP A 313 20.55 1.67 -10.91
N PRO A 314 20.45 2.64 -11.84
CA PRO A 314 19.81 3.91 -11.59
C PRO A 314 18.29 3.83 -11.53
N LEU A 315 17.67 2.83 -12.19
CA LEU A 315 16.22 2.65 -12.20
C LEU A 315 15.76 2.08 -10.87
N ILE A 316 16.46 1.07 -10.35
CA ILE A 316 16.23 0.50 -9.01
C ILE A 316 16.45 1.59 -7.93
N ALA A 317 17.51 2.39 -8.05
CA ALA A 317 17.76 3.49 -7.12
C ALA A 317 16.62 4.53 -7.14
N THR A 318 16.06 4.81 -8.32
CA THR A 318 14.90 5.72 -8.48
C THR A 318 13.66 5.10 -7.86
N ALA A 319 13.35 3.84 -8.15
CA ALA A 319 12.21 3.13 -7.59
C ALA A 319 12.23 3.13 -6.06
N VAL A 320 13.36 2.76 -5.45
CA VAL A 320 13.51 2.77 -4.00
C VAL A 320 13.37 4.19 -3.43
N GLY A 321 13.94 5.20 -4.12
CA GLY A 321 13.81 6.60 -3.72
C GLY A 321 12.37 7.11 -3.72
N GLU A 322 11.59 6.78 -4.74
CA GLU A 322 10.17 7.13 -4.83
C GLU A 322 9.34 6.35 -3.80
N LEU A 323 9.45 5.01 -3.77
CA LEU A 323 8.67 4.16 -2.87
C LEU A 323 8.89 4.50 -1.39
N THR A 324 10.13 4.77 -0.99
CA THR A 324 10.41 5.15 0.41
C THR A 324 9.92 6.56 0.72
N ARG A 325 10.11 7.53 -0.17
CA ARG A 325 9.84 8.93 0.13
C ARG A 325 8.37 9.29 0.11
N PHE A 326 7.60 8.72 -0.81
CA PHE A 326 6.24 9.18 -1.10
C PHE A 326 5.15 8.15 -0.84
N HIS A 327 5.52 6.85 -0.83
CA HIS A 327 4.57 5.74 -0.71
C HIS A 327 4.69 5.01 0.63
N SER A 328 5.46 5.54 1.57
CA SER A 328 5.80 4.86 2.82
C SER A 328 5.66 5.79 4.03
N ALA A 329 4.69 5.52 4.88
CA ALA A 329 4.42 6.31 6.08
C ALA A 329 5.62 6.34 7.05
N GLY A 330 6.47 5.29 7.02
CA GLY A 330 7.70 5.21 7.79
C GLY A 330 8.74 6.28 7.48
N TYR A 331 8.58 7.07 6.41
CA TYR A 331 9.51 8.13 5.99
C TYR A 331 8.91 9.53 6.04
N ILE A 332 7.63 9.66 6.36
CA ILE A 332 7.01 10.96 6.60
C ILE A 332 7.68 11.58 7.83
N ASP A 333 8.00 12.87 7.76
CA ASP A 333 8.56 13.63 8.87
C ASP A 333 7.69 13.49 10.13
N ASP A 334 8.29 13.11 11.25
CA ASP A 334 7.62 12.85 12.53
C ASP A 334 7.77 14.00 13.54
N SER A 335 8.02 15.23 13.07
CA SER A 335 8.04 16.42 13.92
C SER A 335 6.68 16.72 14.59
N VAL A 336 5.61 16.15 14.05
CA VAL A 336 4.26 16.21 14.61
C VAL A 336 3.86 14.81 15.08
N THR A 337 3.41 14.69 16.33
CA THR A 337 2.86 13.43 16.86
C THR A 337 1.71 12.96 15.97
N PRO A 338 1.73 11.74 15.45
CA PRO A 338 0.65 11.19 14.63
C PRO A 338 -0.70 11.23 15.33
N ALA A 339 -1.78 11.08 14.57
CA ALA A 339 -3.11 10.91 15.15
C ALA A 339 -3.18 9.64 16.01
N PRO A 340 -4.03 9.59 17.05
CA PRO A 340 -4.38 8.35 17.72
C PRO A 340 -4.75 7.25 16.73
N MET A 341 -4.22 6.02 16.93
CA MET A 341 -4.47 4.95 15.96
C MET A 341 -4.48 3.55 16.58
N PHE A 342 -5.28 2.69 15.99
CA PHE A 342 -5.30 1.26 16.23
C PHE A 342 -4.78 0.54 14.99
N ILE A 343 -3.60 -0.08 15.09
CA ILE A 343 -2.99 -0.83 13.99
C ILE A 343 -3.27 -2.31 14.21
N ALA A 344 -3.90 -2.97 13.23
CA ALA A 344 -4.05 -4.41 13.20
C ALA A 344 -3.19 -5.00 12.08
N GLN A 345 -2.38 -6.05 12.39
CA GLN A 345 -1.43 -6.63 11.44
C GLN A 345 -1.46 -8.15 11.46
N GLY A 346 -1.28 -8.75 10.27
CA GLY A 346 -1.22 -10.19 10.08
C GLY A 346 0.11 -10.80 10.49
N LEU A 347 0.08 -11.87 11.32
CA LEU A 347 1.29 -12.60 11.70
C LEU A 347 1.87 -13.44 10.56
N THR A 348 1.01 -13.93 9.65
CA THR A 348 1.40 -14.72 8.48
C THR A 348 1.31 -13.94 7.18
N ASP A 349 1.21 -12.62 7.26
CA ASP A 349 1.14 -11.73 6.11
C ASP A 349 2.48 -11.70 5.37
N ASP A 350 2.53 -12.34 4.22
CA ASP A 350 3.72 -12.35 3.38
C ASP A 350 3.75 -11.19 2.37
N ILE A 351 2.64 -10.44 2.19
CA ILE A 351 2.59 -9.23 1.36
C ILE A 351 3.22 -8.08 2.15
N PHE A 352 2.62 -7.73 3.28
CA PHE A 352 3.10 -6.71 4.21
C PHE A 352 3.42 -7.34 5.56
N PRO A 353 4.65 -7.85 5.74
CA PRO A 353 5.01 -8.58 6.95
C PRO A 353 4.73 -7.78 8.22
N VAL A 354 4.49 -8.49 9.30
CA VAL A 354 4.22 -7.91 10.63
C VAL A 354 5.27 -6.88 11.07
N ASP A 355 6.48 -6.98 10.55
CA ASP A 355 7.57 -6.02 10.76
C ASP A 355 7.20 -4.60 10.34
N GLU A 356 6.28 -4.43 9.38
CA GLU A 356 5.85 -3.12 8.90
C GLU A 356 5.13 -2.35 10.01
N ALA A 357 4.23 -3.00 10.73
CA ALA A 357 3.55 -2.40 11.88
C ALA A 357 4.50 -2.20 13.08
N ILE A 358 5.33 -3.21 13.38
CA ILE A 358 6.27 -3.17 14.51
C ILE A 358 7.32 -2.07 14.31
N ARG A 359 7.87 -1.92 13.10
CA ARG A 359 8.85 -0.89 12.76
C ARG A 359 8.26 0.51 12.93
N TYR A 360 7.05 0.73 12.40
CA TYR A 360 6.36 1.99 12.54
C TYR A 360 6.08 2.30 14.02
N TYR A 361 5.52 1.34 14.76
CA TYR A 361 5.25 1.47 16.19
C TYR A 361 6.51 1.86 16.97
N ASN A 362 7.61 1.11 16.79
CA ASN A 362 8.87 1.37 17.49
C ASN A 362 9.46 2.75 17.16
N ARG A 363 9.37 3.17 15.89
CA ARG A 363 9.82 4.49 15.46
C ARG A 363 9.05 5.60 16.15
N ILE A 364 7.72 5.53 16.10
CA ILE A 364 6.87 6.58 16.68
C ILE A 364 6.99 6.59 18.21
N LYS A 365 7.01 5.44 18.87
CA LYS A 365 7.19 5.37 20.33
C LYS A 365 8.57 5.87 20.78
N ALA A 366 9.60 5.79 19.93
CA ALA A 366 10.92 6.35 20.24
C ALA A 366 10.97 7.87 20.16
N SER A 367 10.26 8.48 19.22
CA SER A 367 10.20 9.95 19.06
C SER A 367 9.05 10.59 19.85
N HIS A 368 7.96 9.86 20.03
CA HIS A 368 6.75 10.28 20.75
C HIS A 368 6.28 9.18 21.72
N PRO A 369 6.89 9.03 22.90
CA PRO A 369 6.52 7.98 23.86
C PRO A 369 5.04 7.97 24.24
N ASP A 370 4.43 9.15 24.28
CA ASP A 370 3.01 9.34 24.64
C ASP A 370 2.04 9.20 23.46
N ALA A 371 2.53 8.91 22.24
CA ALA A 371 1.66 8.68 21.09
C ALA A 371 0.65 7.56 21.37
N ARG A 372 -0.61 7.81 21.09
CA ARG A 372 -1.71 6.86 21.31
C ARG A 372 -1.76 5.86 20.17
N ILE A 373 -1.12 4.70 20.34
CA ILE A 373 -1.07 3.61 19.36
C ILE A 373 -1.39 2.30 20.05
N GLY A 374 -2.52 1.68 19.71
CA GLY A 374 -2.83 0.28 20.00
C GLY A 374 -2.28 -0.61 18.89
N LEU A 375 -1.68 -1.75 19.24
CA LEU A 375 -1.17 -2.73 18.27
C LEU A 375 -1.83 -4.08 18.49
N TYR A 376 -2.51 -4.60 17.48
CA TYR A 376 -3.16 -5.91 17.47
C TYR A 376 -2.53 -6.80 16.40
N LEU A 377 -2.00 -7.95 16.81
CA LEU A 377 -1.31 -8.90 15.96
C LEU A 377 -2.04 -10.24 16.00
N ALA A 378 -2.51 -10.72 14.87
CA ALA A 378 -3.24 -11.97 14.78
C ALA A 378 -3.11 -12.56 13.36
N ASP A 379 -3.70 -13.70 13.09
CA ASP A 379 -3.71 -14.29 11.75
C ASP A 379 -4.87 -13.71 10.92
N ILE A 380 -4.69 -12.46 10.48
CA ILE A 380 -5.67 -11.64 9.73
C ILE A 380 -5.03 -11.06 8.47
N GLY A 381 -5.85 -10.45 7.60
CA GLY A 381 -5.39 -9.69 6.45
C GLY A 381 -5.00 -10.55 5.26
N HIS A 382 -3.71 -10.64 4.94
CA HIS A 382 -3.17 -11.45 3.84
C HIS A 382 -2.48 -12.71 4.40
N PRO A 383 -3.21 -13.63 5.05
CA PRO A 383 -2.59 -14.82 5.58
C PRO A 383 -1.99 -15.67 4.46
N ARG A 384 -0.99 -16.49 4.76
CA ARG A 384 -0.40 -17.41 3.76
C ARG A 384 -1.44 -18.24 3.02
N ALA A 385 -2.59 -18.46 3.62
CA ALA A 385 -3.76 -19.10 3.04
C ALA A 385 -4.66 -18.13 2.24
N LEU A 386 -4.12 -17.43 1.29
CA LEU A 386 -4.75 -16.31 0.54
C LEU A 386 -6.11 -16.59 -0.12
N LEU A 387 -6.48 -17.86 -0.38
CA LEU A 387 -7.68 -18.16 -1.19
C LEU A 387 -8.96 -18.41 -0.39
N ALA A 388 -8.90 -18.58 0.92
CA ALA A 388 -10.09 -19.02 1.66
C ALA A 388 -10.77 -17.91 2.46
N THR A 389 -10.01 -17.00 3.07
CA THR A 389 -10.54 -15.95 3.95
C THR A 389 -9.51 -14.82 4.10
N GLN A 390 -9.98 -13.63 4.46
CA GLN A 390 -9.10 -12.50 4.81
C GLN A 390 -8.50 -12.62 6.24
N GLY A 391 -8.52 -13.80 6.83
CA GLY A 391 -8.09 -14.08 8.18
C GLY A 391 -9.14 -14.84 8.99
N ARG A 392 -8.82 -15.15 10.25
CA ARG A 392 -9.75 -15.84 11.16
C ARG A 392 -10.95 -14.96 11.49
N PRO A 393 -12.20 -15.42 11.28
CA PRO A 393 -13.38 -14.59 11.54
C PRO A 393 -13.43 -14.03 12.96
N ALA A 394 -13.07 -14.81 13.98
CA ALA A 394 -13.06 -14.36 15.38
C ALA A 394 -12.02 -13.26 15.62
N ASP A 395 -10.83 -13.37 15.06
CA ASP A 395 -9.76 -12.38 15.22
C ASP A 395 -10.08 -11.09 14.44
N ILE A 396 -10.74 -11.21 13.27
CA ILE A 396 -11.25 -10.04 12.50
C ILE A 396 -12.35 -9.33 13.30
N GLN A 397 -13.30 -10.05 13.90
CA GLN A 397 -14.35 -9.45 14.72
C GLN A 397 -13.78 -8.67 15.93
N ILE A 398 -12.70 -9.18 16.54
CA ILE A 398 -12.01 -8.45 17.61
C ILE A 398 -11.38 -7.16 17.05
N ALA A 399 -10.74 -7.21 15.90
CA ALA A 399 -10.16 -6.03 15.26
C ALA A 399 -11.25 -5.00 14.92
N ASP A 400 -12.36 -5.43 14.32
CA ASP A 400 -13.51 -4.57 13.98
C ASP A 400 -14.10 -3.90 15.22
N ALA A 401 -14.29 -4.65 16.31
CA ALA A 401 -14.80 -4.11 17.56
C ALA A 401 -13.86 -3.03 18.16
N ARG A 402 -12.54 -3.24 18.06
CA ARG A 402 -11.55 -2.24 18.48
C ARG A 402 -11.58 -0.98 17.60
N VAL A 403 -11.76 -1.13 16.29
CA VAL A 403 -11.96 0.03 15.40
C VAL A 403 -13.16 0.85 15.85
N GLU A 404 -14.30 0.19 16.11
CA GLU A 404 -15.51 0.87 16.58
C GLU A 404 -15.32 1.59 17.94
N GLU A 405 -14.60 0.97 18.88
CA GLU A 405 -14.26 1.55 20.18
C GLU A 405 -13.41 2.85 20.01
N TRP A 406 -12.35 2.80 19.18
CA TRP A 406 -11.50 3.95 18.92
C TRP A 406 -12.26 5.09 18.24
N PHE A 407 -13.09 4.77 17.24
CA PHE A 407 -13.90 5.78 16.54
C PHE A 407 -14.98 6.38 17.45
N ALA A 408 -15.62 5.57 18.30
CA ALA A 408 -16.59 6.08 19.27
C ALA A 408 -15.95 7.10 20.21
N HIS A 409 -14.79 6.77 20.77
CA HIS A 409 -14.11 7.69 21.70
C HIS A 409 -13.65 8.99 21.01
N TYR A 410 -12.86 8.89 19.93
CA TYR A 410 -12.22 10.06 19.33
C TYR A 410 -13.14 10.92 18.47
N LEU A 411 -14.18 10.35 17.85
CA LEU A 411 -15.11 11.09 17.01
C LEU A 411 -16.35 11.56 17.78
N LEU A 412 -16.92 10.70 18.62
CA LEU A 412 -18.17 10.98 19.32
C LEU A 412 -17.95 11.45 20.77
N GLY A 413 -16.80 11.14 21.38
CA GLY A 413 -16.55 11.33 22.81
C GLY A 413 -17.29 10.29 23.65
N ASP A 414 -17.58 9.14 23.09
CA ASP A 414 -18.34 8.05 23.71
C ASP A 414 -17.40 6.93 24.17
N GLY A 415 -17.63 6.43 25.37
CA GLY A 415 -16.80 5.39 25.99
C GLY A 415 -15.49 5.90 26.61
N PRO A 416 -14.76 5.00 27.30
CA PRO A 416 -13.46 5.31 27.89
C PRO A 416 -12.39 5.52 26.79
N GLU A 417 -11.27 6.15 27.15
CA GLU A 417 -10.13 6.24 26.24
C GLU A 417 -9.56 4.83 25.99
N PRO A 418 -9.42 4.42 24.71
CA PRO A 418 -8.95 3.08 24.39
C PRO A 418 -7.52 2.80 24.86
N GLU A 419 -7.26 1.57 25.25
CA GLU A 419 -5.92 1.13 25.65
C GLU A 419 -4.94 1.13 24.49
N THR A 420 -3.69 1.45 24.78
CA THR A 420 -2.57 1.47 23.81
C THR A 420 -1.61 0.30 24.00
N THR A 421 -2.13 -0.82 24.51
CA THR A 421 -1.37 -2.06 24.71
C THR A 421 -1.06 -2.76 23.38
N VAL A 422 -0.01 -3.58 23.38
CA VAL A 422 0.26 -4.56 22.33
C VAL A 422 -0.47 -5.83 22.71
N VAL A 423 -1.33 -6.29 21.82
CA VAL A 423 -2.10 -7.53 21.97
C VAL A 423 -1.75 -8.46 20.82
N ALA A 424 -1.34 -9.69 21.10
CA ALA A 424 -1.07 -10.69 20.09
C ALA A 424 -1.89 -11.96 20.34
N ARG A 425 -2.31 -12.62 19.26
CA ARG A 425 -2.96 -13.93 19.28
C ARG A 425 -2.17 -14.89 18.42
N SER A 426 -2.04 -16.15 18.87
CA SER A 426 -1.20 -17.09 18.14
C SER A 426 -1.79 -17.49 16.79
N GLN A 427 -0.92 -17.64 15.78
CA GLN A 427 -1.22 -18.49 14.64
C GLN A 427 -1.45 -19.92 15.13
N VAL A 428 -2.38 -20.65 14.58
CA VAL A 428 -2.63 -22.06 14.87
C VAL A 428 -2.88 -22.85 13.60
N CYS A 429 -2.67 -24.15 13.72
CA CYS A 429 -2.93 -25.15 12.70
C CYS A 429 -3.62 -26.39 13.32
N PRO A 430 -4.72 -26.87 12.72
CA PRO A 430 -5.40 -26.36 11.52
C PRO A 430 -6.01 -24.96 11.73
N TYR A 431 -6.36 -24.32 10.64
CA TYR A 431 -6.85 -22.92 10.62
C TYR A 431 -8.17 -22.71 11.40
N GLU A 432 -8.97 -23.77 11.52
CA GLU A 432 -10.27 -23.76 12.21
C GLU A 432 -10.13 -23.70 13.74
N GLU A 433 -8.97 -24.10 14.27
CA GLU A 433 -8.75 -24.06 15.71
C GLU A 433 -8.69 -22.60 16.22
N PRO A 434 -9.19 -22.34 17.43
CA PRO A 434 -9.13 -20.99 18.00
C PRO A 434 -7.69 -20.53 18.23
N SER A 435 -7.41 -19.25 17.94
CA SER A 435 -6.11 -18.65 18.25
C SER A 435 -5.88 -18.61 19.78
N GLY A 436 -4.68 -18.93 20.20
CA GLY A 436 -4.25 -18.83 21.61
C GLY A 436 -4.06 -17.38 22.06
N GLY A 437 -3.89 -17.18 23.36
CA GLY A 437 -3.77 -15.86 23.95
C GLY A 437 -5.12 -15.30 24.46
N PRO A 438 -5.30 -13.97 24.64
CA PRO A 438 -4.37 -12.91 24.17
C PRO A 438 -3.06 -12.84 24.98
N PHE A 439 -1.94 -12.66 24.28
CA PHE A 439 -0.66 -12.27 24.85
C PHE A 439 -0.62 -10.73 24.85
N THR A 440 -0.47 -10.14 26.03
CA THR A 440 -0.60 -8.67 26.18
C THR A 440 0.61 -8.08 26.88
N ALA A 441 1.06 -6.92 26.38
CA ALA A 441 2.15 -6.18 26.99
C ALA A 441 2.00 -4.67 26.76
N ASP A 442 2.61 -3.83 27.62
CA ASP A 442 2.60 -2.37 27.44
C ASP A 442 3.34 -1.93 26.16
N THR A 443 4.34 -2.73 25.74
CA THR A 443 5.15 -2.45 24.56
C THR A 443 5.54 -3.74 23.85
N TRP A 444 5.85 -3.67 22.56
CA TRP A 444 6.38 -4.80 21.81
C TRP A 444 7.58 -5.49 22.48
N ALA A 445 8.52 -4.70 22.98
CA ALA A 445 9.73 -5.22 23.62
C ALA A 445 9.47 -6.04 24.89
N LYS A 446 8.29 -5.90 25.51
CA LYS A 446 7.90 -6.63 26.72
C LYS A 446 7.03 -7.87 26.45
N LEU A 447 6.63 -8.11 25.19
CA LEU A 447 5.74 -9.20 24.82
C LEU A 447 6.40 -10.59 25.08
N ALA A 448 7.72 -10.68 24.90
CA ALA A 448 8.49 -11.89 25.12
C ALA A 448 9.46 -11.73 26.31
N PRO A 449 9.10 -12.16 27.51
CA PRO A 449 9.97 -12.10 28.69
C PRO A 449 11.10 -13.13 28.67
N GLY A 450 10.98 -14.20 27.87
CA GLY A 450 11.95 -15.29 27.75
C GLY A 450 12.59 -15.42 26.37
N GLU A 451 13.61 -16.27 26.30
CA GLU A 451 14.35 -16.53 25.06
C GLU A 451 14.86 -18.00 25.06
N VAL A 452 14.64 -18.70 23.93
CA VAL A 452 15.27 -20.00 23.65
C VAL A 452 16.42 -19.80 22.68
N ARG A 453 17.54 -20.48 22.84
CA ARG A 453 18.77 -20.25 22.08
C ARG A 453 19.46 -21.52 21.66
N ILE A 454 20.04 -21.50 20.47
CA ILE A 454 21.05 -22.44 20.01
C ILE A 454 22.30 -21.71 19.53
N SER A 455 23.42 -22.39 19.51
CA SER A 455 24.68 -21.91 18.95
C SER A 455 25.38 -23.01 18.17
N ASP A 456 26.07 -22.61 17.12
CA ASP A 456 26.89 -23.48 16.30
C ASP A 456 28.22 -22.78 15.98
N PRO A 457 29.35 -23.15 16.61
CA PRO A 457 30.64 -22.53 16.35
C PRO A 457 31.28 -23.01 15.05
N GLY A 458 30.66 -24.00 14.38
CA GLY A 458 31.16 -24.58 13.14
C GLY A 458 31.23 -23.60 11.99
N ARG A 459 31.95 -24.00 10.96
CA ARG A 459 31.99 -23.30 9.67
C ARG A 459 31.24 -24.12 8.63
N HIS A 460 30.29 -23.49 7.97
CA HIS A 460 29.41 -24.10 6.99
C HIS A 460 29.40 -23.31 5.69
N VAL A 461 29.05 -23.97 4.61
CA VAL A 461 28.83 -23.35 3.30
C VAL A 461 27.37 -23.52 2.94
N ILE A 462 26.72 -22.41 2.59
CA ILE A 462 25.43 -22.40 1.92
C ILE A 462 25.76 -22.37 0.43
N GLU A 463 25.53 -23.49 -0.24
CA GLU A 463 25.89 -23.70 -1.63
C GLU A 463 24.90 -22.93 -2.54
N ALA A 464 25.42 -22.16 -3.49
CA ALA A 464 24.64 -21.31 -4.37
C ALA A 464 23.54 -22.06 -5.16
N THR A 465 23.79 -23.34 -5.46
CA THR A 465 22.90 -24.19 -6.26
C THR A 465 21.94 -25.03 -5.44
N SER A 466 22.04 -24.96 -4.10
CA SER A 466 21.16 -25.74 -3.20
C SER A 466 19.77 -25.14 -3.06
N GLY A 467 18.92 -25.81 -2.28
CA GLY A 467 17.50 -25.50 -2.11
C GLY A 467 16.63 -26.28 -3.09
N ASP A 468 15.49 -26.73 -2.62
CA ASP A 468 14.54 -27.59 -3.34
C ASP A 468 13.34 -26.79 -3.86
N ASP A 469 13.06 -26.87 -5.17
CA ASP A 469 11.93 -26.15 -5.80
C ASP A 469 10.58 -26.67 -5.33
N GLY A 470 10.46 -27.98 -5.03
CA GLY A 470 9.22 -28.59 -4.54
C GLY A 470 8.90 -28.18 -3.12
N VAL A 471 9.92 -28.12 -2.25
CA VAL A 471 9.79 -27.62 -0.86
C VAL A 471 9.43 -26.14 -0.89
N ALA A 472 10.12 -25.33 -1.68
CA ALA A 472 9.80 -23.91 -1.84
C ALA A 472 8.37 -23.69 -2.33
N ALA A 473 7.92 -24.46 -3.35
CA ALA A 473 6.54 -24.40 -3.87
C ALA A 473 5.51 -24.78 -2.79
N GLY A 474 5.79 -25.81 -1.98
CA GLY A 474 4.90 -26.23 -0.90
C GLY A 474 4.69 -25.17 0.17
N PHE A 475 5.72 -24.41 0.50
CA PHE A 475 5.61 -23.29 1.46
C PHE A 475 5.01 -22.03 0.87
N ILE A 476 4.82 -21.94 -0.42
CA ILE A 476 4.01 -20.89 -1.08
C ILE A 476 2.54 -21.33 -1.18
N SER A 477 2.28 -22.64 -0.96
CA SER A 477 0.93 -23.22 -1.12
C SER A 477 -0.15 -22.40 -0.42
N ILE A 478 -1.17 -22.08 -1.20
CA ILE A 478 -2.37 -21.33 -0.83
C ILE A 478 -3.43 -22.18 -0.12
N LEU A 479 -3.05 -23.34 0.38
CA LEU A 479 -3.96 -24.18 1.17
C LEU A 479 -4.25 -23.51 2.52
N PRO A 480 -5.49 -23.59 3.00
CA PRO A 480 -5.90 -22.88 4.21
C PRO A 480 -4.99 -23.15 5.42
N GLY A 481 -4.32 -22.09 5.86
CA GLY A 481 -3.79 -21.94 7.21
C GLY A 481 -2.48 -22.60 7.54
N CYS A 482 -2.04 -23.65 6.85
CA CYS A 482 -0.88 -24.41 7.27
C CYS A 482 0.05 -24.71 6.11
N SER A 483 1.01 -23.83 5.85
CA SER A 483 2.13 -24.13 4.94
C SER A 483 2.96 -25.29 5.52
N GLN A 484 2.59 -26.53 5.16
CA GLN A 484 3.09 -27.76 5.72
C GLN A 484 3.62 -28.68 4.62
N MET A 485 4.78 -29.27 4.86
CA MET A 485 5.46 -30.19 3.94
C MET A 485 5.95 -31.43 4.72
N PRO A 486 6.17 -32.58 4.04
CA PRO A 486 6.98 -33.65 4.63
C PRO A 486 8.35 -33.15 5.03
N ASP A 487 8.88 -33.63 6.16
CA ASP A 487 10.27 -33.34 6.59
C ASP A 487 11.25 -33.79 5.49
N THR A 488 11.80 -32.82 4.77
CA THR A 488 12.61 -33.03 3.58
C THR A 488 13.97 -32.39 3.76
N ALA A 489 15.03 -33.20 3.70
CA ALA A 489 16.40 -32.70 3.73
C ALA A 489 16.74 -31.90 2.47
N GLU A 490 17.29 -30.68 2.65
CA GLU A 490 17.81 -29.84 1.58
C GLU A 490 19.35 -29.78 1.66
N PRO A 491 20.08 -30.66 0.96
CA PRO A 491 21.55 -30.70 0.99
C PRO A 491 22.17 -29.37 0.51
N GLY A 492 23.36 -29.01 1.02
CA GLY A 492 24.05 -27.76 0.68
C GLY A 492 23.47 -26.52 1.38
N THR A 493 22.54 -26.71 2.32
CA THR A 493 21.99 -25.67 3.21
C THR A 493 22.50 -25.87 4.65
N TRP A 494 22.29 -24.87 5.50
CA TRP A 494 22.49 -25.06 6.93
C TRP A 494 21.14 -25.24 7.61
N SER A 495 21.02 -26.30 8.43
CA SER A 495 19.80 -26.59 9.20
C SER A 495 20.17 -27.02 10.60
N ARG A 496 19.40 -26.56 11.61
CA ARG A 496 19.64 -26.90 13.01
C ARG A 496 18.33 -26.97 13.79
N ASP A 497 18.16 -28.11 14.47
CA ASP A 497 17.05 -28.33 15.36
C ASP A 497 17.34 -27.75 16.74
N PHE A 498 16.34 -27.14 17.35
CA PHE A 498 16.33 -26.81 18.76
C PHE A 498 16.00 -28.05 19.57
N PRO A 499 16.48 -28.18 20.81
CA PRO A 499 16.00 -29.22 21.70
C PRO A 499 14.48 -29.18 21.81
N ALA A 500 13.84 -30.34 21.84
CA ALA A 500 12.40 -30.42 22.10
C ALA A 500 12.05 -29.74 23.42
N PRO A 501 10.93 -28.98 23.48
CA PRO A 501 10.50 -28.36 24.73
C PRO A 501 10.26 -29.42 25.80
N GLY A 502 10.58 -29.08 27.04
CA GLY A 502 10.12 -29.85 28.18
C GLY A 502 8.79 -29.33 28.72
N GLY A 503 8.12 -30.12 29.57
CA GLY A 503 6.86 -29.70 30.20
C GLY A 503 5.75 -29.44 29.18
N ASP A 504 5.11 -28.26 29.25
CA ASP A 504 3.95 -27.90 28.41
C ASP A 504 4.33 -27.25 27.08
N GLY A 505 5.63 -27.19 26.74
CA GLY A 505 6.10 -26.50 25.56
C GLY A 505 6.43 -25.02 25.80
N TYR A 506 6.53 -24.24 24.73
CA TYR A 506 6.68 -22.78 24.78
C TYR A 506 6.04 -22.12 23.58
N THR A 507 5.77 -20.81 23.70
CA THR A 507 5.17 -20.01 22.63
C THR A 507 6.19 -19.04 22.06
N VAL A 508 6.59 -19.20 20.80
CA VAL A 508 7.33 -18.16 20.06
C VAL A 508 6.51 -16.87 20.11
N ALA A 509 7.13 -15.74 20.46
CA ALA A 509 6.44 -14.46 20.58
C ALA A 509 7.34 -13.30 20.14
N GLY A 510 7.66 -13.26 18.84
CA GLY A 510 8.50 -12.20 18.29
C GLY A 510 9.37 -12.66 17.12
N SER A 511 10.38 -11.84 16.77
CA SER A 511 11.28 -12.07 15.65
C SER A 511 12.48 -12.94 16.05
N THR A 512 12.62 -14.10 15.42
CA THR A 512 13.84 -14.92 15.59
C THR A 512 15.04 -14.16 15.07
N THR A 513 16.07 -14.04 15.89
CA THR A 513 17.30 -13.31 15.57
C THR A 513 18.45 -14.28 15.26
N VAL A 514 19.10 -14.07 14.12
CA VAL A 514 20.30 -14.80 13.68
C VAL A 514 21.49 -13.86 13.76
N ILE A 515 22.56 -14.30 14.44
CA ILE A 515 23.82 -13.58 14.60
C ILE A 515 24.93 -14.50 14.15
N ALA A 516 25.70 -14.13 13.13
CA ALA A 516 26.73 -15.00 12.56
C ALA A 516 27.86 -14.22 11.89
N ASP A 517 29.02 -14.84 11.71
CA ASP A 517 30.04 -14.36 10.79
C ASP A 517 29.72 -14.87 9.39
N ILE A 518 29.44 -13.95 8.49
CA ILE A 518 28.92 -14.22 7.13
C ILE A 518 29.86 -13.65 6.11
N SER A 519 30.22 -14.44 5.07
CA SER A 519 30.90 -13.92 3.88
C SER A 519 29.91 -13.17 2.97
N SER A 520 30.37 -12.15 2.28
CA SER A 520 29.63 -11.45 1.24
C SER A 520 30.47 -11.45 -0.04
N PRO A 521 30.37 -12.50 -0.86
CA PRO A 521 31.31 -12.73 -1.96
C PRO A 521 31.20 -11.72 -3.11
N ASN A 522 30.03 -11.07 -3.25
CA ASN A 522 29.70 -10.17 -4.36
C ASN A 522 28.98 -8.88 -3.89
N GLY A 523 29.31 -8.41 -2.68
CA GLY A 523 28.89 -7.08 -2.21
C GLY A 523 27.38 -6.91 -1.95
N GLY A 524 26.66 -8.01 -1.69
CA GLY A 524 25.24 -7.98 -1.37
C GLY A 524 24.30 -8.39 -2.52
N GLU A 525 24.85 -8.94 -3.61
CA GLU A 525 24.02 -9.50 -4.69
C GLU A 525 23.58 -10.93 -4.39
N SER A 526 24.36 -11.69 -3.58
CA SER A 526 23.92 -12.98 -3.04
C SER A 526 22.95 -12.80 -1.87
N GLU A 527 22.06 -13.74 -1.69
CA GLU A 527 21.06 -13.77 -0.63
C GLU A 527 21.19 -14.96 0.32
N ILE A 528 20.68 -14.83 1.52
CA ILE A 528 20.37 -15.89 2.46
C ILE A 528 18.87 -15.84 2.72
N ALA A 529 18.16 -16.88 2.35
CA ALA A 529 16.81 -17.10 2.83
C ALA A 529 16.85 -17.85 4.18
N ALA A 530 15.91 -17.58 5.05
CA ALA A 530 15.77 -18.26 6.32
C ALA A 530 14.34 -18.74 6.52
N ARG A 531 14.17 -19.97 7.04
CA ARG A 531 12.88 -20.52 7.46
C ARG A 531 12.95 -20.97 8.91
N LEU A 532 11.98 -20.57 9.71
CA LEU A 532 11.73 -21.14 11.04
C LEU A 532 10.56 -22.11 10.90
N LEU A 533 10.80 -23.36 11.26
CA LEU A 533 9.86 -24.46 11.08
C LEU A 533 9.49 -25.07 12.43
N GLU A 534 8.25 -25.51 12.58
CA GLU A 534 7.90 -26.55 13.54
C GLU A 534 8.07 -27.91 12.88
N VAL A 535 8.73 -28.83 13.55
CA VAL A 535 8.89 -30.22 13.08
C VAL A 535 8.18 -31.14 14.05
N THR A 536 7.22 -31.90 13.54
CA THR A 536 6.45 -32.87 14.31
C THR A 536 5.87 -33.96 13.42
N GLY A 537 5.89 -35.21 13.85
CA GLY A 537 5.27 -36.35 13.14
C GLY A 537 5.79 -36.54 11.71
N GLY A 538 7.04 -36.19 11.40
CA GLY A 538 7.62 -36.28 10.06
C GLY A 538 7.12 -35.21 9.08
N GLN A 539 6.56 -34.11 9.62
CA GLN A 539 6.11 -32.95 8.87
C GLN A 539 6.84 -31.70 9.34
N GLU A 540 7.11 -30.79 8.41
CA GLU A 540 7.60 -29.44 8.67
C GLU A 540 6.49 -28.41 8.40
N ARG A 541 6.34 -27.46 9.30
CA ARG A 541 5.36 -26.37 9.17
C ARG A 541 6.06 -25.02 9.27
N LEU A 542 5.81 -24.13 8.31
CA LEU A 542 6.42 -22.81 8.26
C LEU A 542 5.80 -21.87 9.31
N ILE A 543 6.62 -21.47 10.30
CA ILE A 543 6.28 -20.45 11.30
C ILE A 543 6.66 -19.06 10.81
N GLY A 544 7.92 -18.87 10.43
CA GLY A 544 8.46 -17.59 10.00
C GLY A 544 9.50 -17.73 8.91
N ARG A 545 9.74 -16.67 8.15
CA ARG A 545 10.77 -16.63 7.11
C ARG A 545 11.40 -15.26 6.98
N ALA A 546 12.53 -15.18 6.27
CA ALA A 546 13.19 -13.94 5.93
C ALA A 546 13.98 -14.07 4.64
N LEU A 547 14.23 -12.93 4.02
CA LEU A 547 15.19 -12.76 2.92
C LEU A 547 16.22 -11.74 3.38
N TYR A 548 17.49 -12.10 3.34
CA TYR A 548 18.60 -11.28 3.81
C TYR A 548 19.71 -11.16 2.77
N ARG A 549 20.22 -9.95 2.57
CA ARG A 549 21.39 -9.69 1.73
C ARG A 549 22.57 -9.20 2.57
N PRO A 550 23.62 -10.00 2.72
CA PRO A 550 24.80 -9.62 3.49
C PRO A 550 25.59 -8.54 2.74
N ALA A 551 25.47 -7.28 3.16
CA ALA A 551 26.13 -6.14 2.53
C ALA A 551 27.67 -6.20 2.56
N ARG A 552 28.25 -6.94 3.51
CA ARG A 552 29.70 -7.06 3.73
C ARG A 552 30.02 -8.34 4.48
N SER A 553 31.23 -8.80 4.40
CA SER A 553 31.71 -9.91 5.24
C SER A 553 31.93 -9.50 6.70
N GLY A 554 31.83 -10.47 7.60
CA GLY A 554 32.05 -10.34 9.05
C GLY A 554 30.79 -10.58 9.88
N ARG A 555 30.85 -10.21 11.17
CA ARG A 555 29.74 -10.38 12.12
C ARG A 555 28.53 -9.58 11.72
N GLN A 556 27.39 -10.25 11.55
CA GLN A 556 26.13 -9.67 11.11
C GLN A 556 24.98 -10.16 11.98
N VAL A 557 23.88 -9.41 11.95
CA VAL A 557 22.62 -9.75 12.61
C VAL A 557 21.48 -9.46 11.67
N PHE A 558 20.54 -10.40 11.57
CA PHE A 558 19.27 -10.22 10.85
C PHE A 558 18.16 -10.98 11.58
N GLN A 559 16.91 -10.72 11.22
CA GLN A 559 15.75 -11.33 11.85
C GLN A 559 14.82 -11.92 10.80
N LEU A 560 14.12 -12.99 11.21
CA LEU A 560 12.95 -13.49 10.52
C LEU A 560 11.74 -12.64 10.92
N HIS A 561 10.72 -12.61 10.08
CA HIS A 561 9.45 -11.97 10.41
C HIS A 561 8.91 -12.51 11.72
N ALA A 562 8.39 -11.62 12.56
CA ALA A 562 7.86 -12.01 13.85
C ALA A 562 6.64 -12.93 13.70
N ASN A 563 6.46 -13.81 14.68
CA ASN A 563 5.25 -14.62 14.80
C ASN A 563 4.91 -14.84 16.27
N VAL A 564 3.69 -15.30 16.53
CA VAL A 564 3.26 -15.87 17.80
C VAL A 564 2.73 -17.27 17.51
N TYR A 565 3.44 -18.30 18.02
CA TYR A 565 3.17 -19.69 17.67
C TYR A 565 3.54 -20.64 18.82
N ALA A 566 2.59 -21.47 19.25
CA ALA A 566 2.82 -22.46 20.32
C ALA A 566 3.51 -23.71 19.79
N ILE A 567 4.58 -24.12 20.45
CA ILE A 567 5.34 -25.35 20.20
C ILE A 567 5.04 -26.35 21.32
N GLY A 568 4.38 -27.44 20.94
CA GLY A 568 4.03 -28.50 21.89
C GLY A 568 5.22 -29.35 22.31
N PRO A 569 5.05 -30.20 23.35
CA PRO A 569 6.15 -31.02 23.92
C PRO A 569 6.72 -32.06 22.94
N ASP A 570 5.91 -32.52 21.98
CA ASP A 570 6.29 -33.53 20.97
C ASP A 570 6.80 -32.92 19.65
N ALA A 571 6.91 -31.59 19.60
CA ALA A 571 7.41 -30.84 18.45
C ALA A 571 8.75 -30.17 18.81
N HIS A 572 9.48 -29.74 17.79
CA HIS A 572 10.65 -28.90 18.01
C HIS A 572 10.74 -27.83 16.89
N LEU A 573 11.49 -26.78 17.18
CA LEU A 573 11.83 -25.78 16.18
C LEU A 573 13.02 -26.23 15.34
N ARG A 574 13.00 -25.89 14.05
CA ARG A 574 14.14 -25.98 13.14
C ARG A 574 14.38 -24.62 12.49
N LEU A 575 15.62 -24.16 12.50
CA LEU A 575 16.03 -23.04 11.65
C LEU A 575 16.80 -23.58 10.44
N GLN A 576 16.38 -23.15 9.26
CA GLN A 576 17.09 -23.39 7.99
C GLN A 576 17.65 -22.08 7.44
N LEU A 577 18.87 -22.13 6.88
CA LEU A 577 19.47 -21.04 6.10
C LEU A 577 19.83 -21.60 4.74
N LEU A 578 19.27 -20.96 3.70
CA LEU A 578 19.26 -21.44 2.31
C LEU A 578 19.80 -20.36 1.38
N PRO A 579 20.26 -20.70 0.17
CA PRO A 579 20.63 -19.68 -0.83
C PRO A 579 19.43 -18.99 -1.45
N ARG A 580 18.22 -19.55 -1.28
CA ARG A 580 16.96 -19.02 -1.83
C ARG A 580 15.75 -19.64 -1.11
N ASP A 581 14.64 -18.90 -1.06
CA ASP A 581 13.30 -19.42 -0.71
C ASP A 581 12.37 -19.21 -1.90
N GLY A 582 12.68 -19.91 -2.98
CA GLY A 582 11.98 -19.81 -4.25
C GLY A 582 12.36 -20.90 -5.24
N MET A 583 11.57 -21.00 -6.28
CA MET A 583 11.73 -21.93 -7.39
C MET A 583 12.66 -21.35 -8.46
N THR A 584 13.27 -22.22 -9.26
CA THR A 584 14.16 -21.83 -10.36
C THR A 584 13.46 -21.84 -11.72
N GLY A 585 14.14 -21.35 -12.76
CA GLY A 585 13.64 -21.33 -14.13
C GLY A 585 12.34 -20.56 -14.31
N PRO A 586 11.40 -21.05 -15.14
CA PRO A 586 10.13 -20.34 -15.40
C PRO A 586 9.26 -20.12 -14.16
N SER A 587 9.37 -21.00 -13.16
CA SER A 587 8.60 -20.92 -11.93
C SER A 587 9.12 -19.86 -10.95
N ALA A 588 10.29 -19.27 -11.18
CA ALA A 588 10.86 -18.20 -10.35
C ALA A 588 9.93 -16.98 -10.23
N ALA A 589 9.11 -16.72 -11.25
CA ALA A 589 8.12 -15.64 -11.24
C ALA A 589 7.01 -15.80 -10.19
N ALA A 590 6.76 -17.03 -9.71
CA ALA A 590 5.77 -17.35 -8.68
C ALA A 590 6.38 -17.58 -7.30
N SER A 591 7.69 -17.36 -7.13
CA SER A 591 8.41 -17.60 -5.88
C SER A 591 8.07 -16.58 -4.79
N TYR A 592 8.26 -16.97 -3.54
CA TYR A 592 8.27 -16.00 -2.43
C TYR A 592 9.42 -15.01 -2.62
N GLY A 593 10.67 -15.48 -2.58
CA GLY A 593 11.84 -14.71 -2.97
C GLY A 593 12.33 -15.10 -4.36
N ARG A 594 12.56 -14.13 -5.24
CA ARG A 594 13.18 -14.42 -6.54
C ARG A 594 14.62 -14.87 -6.30
N PRO A 595 15.03 -16.07 -6.77
CA PRO A 595 16.43 -16.49 -6.65
C PRO A 595 17.37 -15.46 -7.29
N SER A 596 18.45 -15.11 -6.59
CA SER A 596 19.44 -14.17 -7.13
C SER A 596 20.10 -14.73 -8.39
N SER A 597 20.19 -13.91 -9.45
CA SER A 597 20.89 -14.27 -10.68
C SER A 597 22.43 -14.21 -10.56
N ASP A 598 22.96 -13.63 -9.49
CA ASP A 598 24.39 -13.62 -9.12
C ASP A 598 24.63 -14.32 -7.77
N GLN A 599 23.88 -15.39 -7.49
CA GLN A 599 24.05 -16.16 -6.26
C GLN A 599 25.39 -16.86 -6.25
N ARG A 600 26.12 -16.77 -5.14
CA ARG A 600 27.41 -17.43 -4.89
C ARG A 600 27.37 -18.14 -3.54
N ASP A 601 28.26 -19.10 -3.38
CA ASP A 601 28.44 -19.80 -2.11
C ASP A 601 28.73 -18.79 -0.99
N ILE A 602 27.97 -18.92 0.12
CA ILE A 602 28.13 -18.10 1.29
C ILE A 602 28.71 -18.93 2.42
N THR A 603 29.85 -18.54 2.96
CA THR A 603 30.35 -19.13 4.19
C THR A 603 29.69 -18.47 5.39
N ILE A 604 29.19 -19.27 6.30
CA ILE A 604 28.63 -18.84 7.57
C ILE A 604 29.31 -19.59 8.72
N SER A 605 29.61 -18.92 9.82
CA SER A 605 30.23 -19.54 11.00
C SER A 605 29.84 -18.79 12.27
N ASP A 606 30.12 -19.44 13.40
CA ASP A 606 29.88 -18.85 14.72
C ASP A 606 28.44 -18.36 14.89
N ILE A 607 27.51 -19.25 14.55
CA ILE A 607 26.08 -18.95 14.46
C ILE A 607 25.47 -18.96 15.85
N GLU A 608 24.73 -17.92 16.20
CA GLU A 608 23.89 -17.81 17.37
C GLU A 608 22.45 -17.49 16.93
N VAL A 609 21.50 -18.30 17.38
CA VAL A 609 20.08 -18.09 17.11
C VAL A 609 19.34 -17.84 18.41
N ARG A 610 18.51 -16.80 18.43
CA ARG A 610 17.70 -16.38 19.57
C ARG A 610 16.24 -16.31 19.16
N VAL A 611 15.40 -17.09 19.83
CA VAL A 611 13.95 -17.12 19.63
C VAL A 611 13.27 -16.51 20.85
N PRO A 612 12.61 -15.36 20.73
CA PRO A 612 11.83 -14.79 21.85
C PRO A 612 10.58 -15.64 22.10
N VAL A 613 10.28 -15.85 23.38
CA VAL A 613 9.14 -16.68 23.82
C VAL A 613 8.34 -16.00 24.92
N ALA A 614 7.05 -16.33 25.01
CA ALA A 614 6.11 -15.74 25.95
C ALA A 614 6.32 -16.24 27.40
N GLU A 615 6.94 -17.40 27.55
CA GLU A 615 7.23 -18.02 28.83
C GLU A 615 8.38 -17.32 29.57
N HIS A 616 8.37 -17.40 30.89
CA HIS A 616 9.40 -16.81 31.76
C HIS A 616 10.66 -17.69 31.88
N PRO A 617 11.82 -17.07 32.18
CA PRO A 617 13.05 -17.81 32.41
C PRO A 617 12.89 -18.92 33.46
N GLY A 618 13.33 -20.15 33.13
CA GLY A 618 13.20 -21.36 33.95
C GLY A 618 12.07 -22.28 33.52
N GLU A 619 11.12 -21.82 32.73
CA GLU A 619 10.01 -22.61 32.19
C GLU A 619 10.45 -23.53 31.03
N ALA A 620 9.54 -24.34 30.48
CA ALA A 620 9.77 -25.35 29.44
C ALA A 620 10.96 -26.25 29.74
N GLY A 621 10.95 -26.88 30.95
CA GLY A 621 12.04 -27.76 31.39
C GLY A 621 13.40 -27.05 31.60
N GLY A 622 13.39 -25.73 31.80
CA GLY A 622 14.60 -24.89 31.97
C GLY A 622 15.25 -24.46 30.66
N GLN A 623 14.60 -24.67 29.50
CA GLN A 623 15.11 -24.22 28.22
C GLN A 623 14.94 -22.74 28.03
N VAL A 624 13.86 -22.14 28.57
CA VAL A 624 13.63 -20.70 28.54
C VAL A 624 14.63 -19.99 29.44
N ARG A 625 15.33 -19.05 28.91
CA ARG A 625 16.38 -18.26 29.55
C ARG A 625 16.06 -16.78 29.54
N GLN A 626 16.74 -16.03 30.40
CA GLN A 626 16.72 -14.57 30.38
C GLN A 626 17.21 -14.08 29.02
N PRO A 627 16.48 -13.18 28.34
CA PRO A 627 16.91 -12.60 27.07
C PRO A 627 18.28 -11.91 27.18
N LEU A 628 19.12 -12.16 26.21
CA LEU A 628 20.41 -11.49 26.12
C LEU A 628 20.27 -10.05 25.59
N ARG A 629 21.31 -9.24 25.87
CA ARG A 629 21.39 -7.90 25.30
C ARG A 629 21.26 -7.95 23.78
N LYS A 630 20.39 -7.11 23.23
CA LYS A 630 20.17 -7.00 21.79
C LYS A 630 21.44 -6.59 21.06
N VAL A 631 21.71 -7.25 19.93
CA VAL A 631 22.88 -6.99 19.08
C VAL A 631 22.46 -6.08 17.94
N LEU A 632 23.25 -5.06 17.66
CA LEU A 632 23.03 -4.15 16.55
C LEU A 632 24.10 -4.34 15.48
N PRO A 633 23.79 -4.12 14.21
CA PRO A 633 24.77 -4.05 13.13
C PRO A 633 25.85 -3.00 13.47
N ALA A 634 27.10 -3.26 13.10
CA ALA A 634 28.20 -2.33 13.33
C ALA A 634 27.90 -0.93 12.75
N GLY A 635 28.14 0.10 13.55
CA GLY A 635 27.86 1.50 13.20
C GLY A 635 26.42 1.95 13.41
N ARG A 636 25.55 1.11 13.98
CA ARG A 636 24.20 1.50 14.43
C ARG A 636 24.14 1.67 15.95
N SER A 637 23.32 2.60 16.41
CA SER A 637 22.98 2.76 17.83
C SER A 637 21.48 2.67 18.04
N LEU A 638 21.04 2.24 19.23
CA LEU A 638 19.62 2.23 19.60
C LEU A 638 19.00 3.63 19.62
N ALA A 639 19.83 4.65 19.80
CA ALA A 639 19.46 6.06 19.83
C ALA A 639 19.63 6.77 18.48
N ALA A 640 20.01 6.09 17.41
CA ALA A 640 20.13 6.72 16.10
C ALA A 640 18.74 7.09 15.58
N GLN A 641 18.41 8.36 15.66
CA GLN A 641 17.19 8.91 15.10
C GLN A 641 17.14 8.66 13.59
N PHE A 642 15.97 8.28 13.10
CA PHE A 642 15.68 8.24 11.68
C PHE A 642 15.84 9.65 11.12
N ARG A 643 16.87 9.86 10.31
CA ARG A 643 16.92 11.00 9.41
C ARG A 643 16.54 10.47 8.05
N PRO A 644 15.50 11.02 7.39
CA PRO A 644 15.27 10.73 5.99
C PRO A 644 16.62 10.89 5.29
N THR A 645 17.08 9.89 4.56
CA THR A 645 18.20 10.07 3.67
C THR A 645 17.73 11.03 2.60
N GLY A 646 17.89 12.32 2.86
CA GLY A 646 17.74 13.31 1.83
C GLY A 646 18.69 12.88 0.73
N ALA A 647 18.14 12.38 -0.40
CA ALA A 647 18.91 12.35 -1.62
C ALA A 647 19.54 13.73 -1.75
N ALA A 648 20.86 13.76 -1.96
CA ALA A 648 21.57 15.03 -2.18
C ALA A 648 20.72 15.82 -3.16
N ARG A 649 20.22 16.99 -2.74
CA ARG A 649 19.32 17.81 -3.55
C ARG A 649 20.00 18.04 -4.89
N PRO A 650 19.47 17.52 -6.02
CA PRO A 650 20.09 17.79 -7.30
C PRO A 650 19.92 19.27 -7.56
N THR A 651 20.99 20.01 -7.62
CA THR A 651 20.96 21.41 -8.00
C THR A 651 20.59 21.51 -9.48
N GLY A 652 19.46 22.12 -9.79
CA GLY A 652 19.14 22.60 -11.12
C GLY A 652 18.43 21.63 -12.07
N ALA A 653 17.67 20.64 -11.61
CA ALA A 653 17.00 19.67 -12.49
C ALA A 653 15.67 20.20 -13.05
N ALA A 654 15.55 20.24 -14.38
CA ALA A 654 14.27 20.42 -15.05
C ALA A 654 13.75 19.08 -15.54
N GLN A 655 12.52 18.76 -15.17
CA GLN A 655 11.86 17.50 -15.48
C GLN A 655 10.95 17.65 -16.70
N VAL A 656 10.80 16.61 -17.50
CA VAL A 656 9.86 16.58 -18.61
C VAL A 656 8.65 15.76 -18.18
N ASP A 657 7.53 16.45 -18.02
CA ASP A 657 6.23 15.84 -17.79
C ASP A 657 5.52 15.78 -19.15
N ARG A 658 5.03 14.67 -19.58
CA ARG A 658 4.18 14.46 -20.78
C ARG A 658 4.83 14.76 -22.13
N LEU A 659 4.70 13.78 -23.00
CA LEU A 659 5.13 13.86 -24.39
C LEU A 659 3.99 13.34 -25.29
N ARG A 660 3.41 14.21 -26.12
CA ARG A 660 2.34 13.84 -27.07
C ARG A 660 2.65 14.33 -28.48
N ILE A 661 2.24 13.59 -29.49
CA ILE A 661 2.18 14.09 -30.86
C ILE A 661 0.72 14.36 -31.23
N ALA A 662 0.40 15.62 -31.46
CA ALA A 662 -0.88 16.05 -31.98
C ALA A 662 -0.68 16.69 -33.37
N GLY A 663 -1.18 16.05 -34.38
CA GLY A 663 -1.01 16.48 -35.79
C GLY A 663 0.47 16.53 -36.19
N ARG A 664 1.01 17.72 -36.46
CA ARG A 664 2.40 17.96 -36.86
C ARG A 664 3.28 18.54 -35.73
N ARG A 665 2.81 18.50 -34.50
CA ARG A 665 3.51 19.11 -33.38
C ARG A 665 3.74 18.06 -32.27
N LEU A 666 4.92 18.08 -31.72
CA LEU A 666 5.28 17.36 -30.50
C LEU A 666 5.03 18.29 -29.31
N SER A 667 4.09 17.93 -28.45
CA SER A 667 3.78 18.67 -27.22
C SER A 667 4.47 18.00 -26.05
N LEU A 668 5.15 18.76 -25.20
CA LEU A 668 5.77 18.30 -23.99
C LEU A 668 5.72 19.39 -22.93
N ARG A 669 5.54 19.02 -21.68
CA ARG A 669 5.61 19.92 -20.54
C ARG A 669 6.96 19.75 -19.85
N VAL A 670 7.67 20.83 -19.66
CA VAL A 670 8.92 20.86 -18.87
C VAL A 670 8.64 21.61 -17.59
N ARG A 671 8.91 20.97 -16.44
CA ARG A 671 8.73 21.54 -15.11
C ARG A 671 10.09 21.75 -14.45
N CYS A 672 10.28 22.87 -13.78
CA CYS A 672 11.39 23.05 -12.88
C CYS A 672 11.07 22.35 -11.56
N ARG A 673 11.94 21.43 -11.13
CA ARG A 673 11.71 20.68 -9.87
C ARG A 673 11.68 21.66 -8.69
N ALA A 674 10.80 21.39 -7.76
CA ALA A 674 10.57 22.27 -6.62
C ALA A 674 11.66 22.14 -5.52
N ASP A 675 12.48 21.09 -5.61
CA ASP A 675 13.67 20.90 -4.76
C ASP A 675 14.89 21.72 -5.21
N THR A 676 14.71 22.52 -6.26
CA THR A 676 15.75 23.42 -6.79
C THR A 676 15.34 24.88 -6.62
N ASP A 677 16.24 25.75 -6.24
CA ASP A 677 15.96 27.21 -6.12
C ASP A 677 15.49 27.82 -7.44
N ARG A 678 15.97 27.28 -8.55
CA ARG A 678 15.64 27.74 -9.92
C ARG A 678 16.23 26.80 -10.96
N CYS A 679 15.55 26.67 -12.10
CA CYS A 679 16.11 26.06 -13.29
C CYS A 679 16.71 27.14 -14.19
N LEU A 680 18.01 27.11 -14.38
CA LEU A 680 18.71 28.01 -15.28
C LEU A 680 18.34 27.67 -16.74
N SER A 681 18.55 28.65 -17.66
CA SER A 681 18.35 28.38 -19.08
C SER A 681 19.18 27.20 -19.56
N GLY A 682 18.59 26.32 -20.34
CA GLY A 682 19.22 25.09 -20.78
C GLY A 682 18.83 24.67 -22.18
N ARG A 683 19.08 23.40 -22.49
CA ARG A 683 18.75 22.81 -23.78
C ARG A 683 17.98 21.52 -23.63
N LEU A 684 16.89 21.37 -24.36
CA LEU A 684 16.10 20.16 -24.51
C LEU A 684 16.50 19.48 -25.82
N VAL A 685 16.80 18.19 -25.78
CA VAL A 685 17.12 17.36 -26.96
C VAL A 685 16.30 16.08 -26.89
N ILE A 686 15.56 15.78 -27.92
CA ILE A 686 14.69 14.61 -28.03
C ILE A 686 15.22 13.70 -29.12
N ARG A 687 15.50 12.44 -28.76
CA ARG A 687 16.00 11.41 -29.69
C ARG A 687 15.09 10.18 -29.63
N GLY A 688 14.82 9.57 -30.79
CA GLY A 688 14.01 8.34 -30.89
C GLY A 688 14.88 7.10 -31.10
N TYR A 689 14.48 6.02 -30.43
CA TYR A 689 15.12 4.71 -30.52
C TYR A 689 14.07 3.62 -30.76
N ARG A 690 14.44 2.54 -31.43
CA ARG A 690 13.66 1.30 -31.57
C ARG A 690 14.52 0.09 -31.17
N ARG A 691 13.90 -1.07 -31.02
CA ARG A 691 14.65 -2.32 -30.84
C ARG A 691 15.58 -2.50 -32.07
N GLY A 692 16.89 -2.37 -31.85
CA GLY A 692 17.90 -2.46 -32.92
C GLY A 692 18.53 -1.12 -33.38
N GLY A 693 18.25 0.02 -32.74
CA GLY A 693 19.00 1.26 -33.00
C GLY A 693 18.17 2.56 -33.11
N PRO A 694 18.81 3.68 -33.44
CA PRO A 694 18.14 4.96 -33.51
C PRO A 694 17.16 5.09 -34.70
N VAL A 695 16.07 5.78 -34.52
CA VAL A 695 15.11 6.11 -35.59
C VAL A 695 15.68 7.24 -36.43
N GLY A 696 16.12 6.91 -37.65
CA GLY A 696 16.78 7.87 -38.55
C GLY A 696 18.13 8.32 -38.00
N ARG A 697 18.42 9.65 -38.02
CA ARG A 697 19.59 10.26 -37.38
C ARG A 697 19.45 10.42 -35.86
N GLY A 698 18.42 9.82 -35.27
CA GLY A 698 18.12 9.82 -33.84
C GLY A 698 17.56 11.13 -33.29
N LEU A 699 17.76 12.27 -33.92
CA LEU A 699 17.24 13.56 -33.44
C LEU A 699 15.81 13.80 -33.92
N ILE A 700 14.87 13.91 -32.96
CA ILE A 700 13.47 14.24 -33.21
C ILE A 700 13.24 15.75 -33.11
N ALA A 701 13.69 16.38 -32.04
CA ALA A 701 13.56 17.82 -31.82
C ALA A 701 14.65 18.32 -30.88
N SER A 702 14.90 19.63 -30.94
CA SER A 702 15.77 20.34 -30.00
C SER A 702 15.21 21.75 -29.75
N HIS A 703 15.26 22.21 -28.50
CA HIS A 703 14.76 23.51 -28.11
C HIS A 703 15.60 24.14 -26.99
N ARG A 704 15.72 25.46 -26.98
CA ARG A 704 16.31 26.18 -25.84
C ARG A 704 15.25 26.38 -24.77
N LEU A 705 15.58 26.00 -23.53
CA LEU A 705 14.73 26.26 -22.38
C LEU A 705 15.10 27.62 -21.76
N PRO A 706 14.15 28.52 -21.56
CA PRO A 706 14.40 29.73 -20.79
C PRO A 706 14.55 29.38 -19.30
N ARG A 707 14.99 30.36 -18.53
CA ARG A 707 14.99 30.25 -17.06
C ARG A 707 13.55 30.02 -16.57
N MET A 708 13.37 29.04 -15.67
CA MET A 708 12.07 28.71 -15.09
C MET A 708 12.10 28.89 -13.57
N VAL A 709 10.98 29.28 -13.00
CA VAL A 709 10.78 29.39 -11.56
C VAL A 709 10.50 27.99 -11.01
N THR A 710 11.01 27.71 -9.81
CA THR A 710 10.79 26.50 -9.04
C THR A 710 9.29 26.11 -8.98
N GLY A 711 8.98 24.85 -9.16
CA GLY A 711 7.62 24.34 -9.14
C GLY A 711 6.76 24.68 -10.37
N HIS A 712 7.24 25.54 -11.26
CA HIS A 712 6.49 25.94 -12.46
C HIS A 712 6.84 25.07 -13.67
N GLY A 713 5.82 24.65 -14.40
CA GLY A 713 5.95 23.93 -15.67
C GLY A 713 5.54 24.78 -16.86
N ARG A 714 6.19 24.56 -18.01
CA ARG A 714 5.85 25.22 -19.28
C ARG A 714 5.69 24.19 -20.38
N THR A 715 4.58 24.27 -21.10
CA THR A 715 4.32 23.40 -22.25
C THR A 715 4.99 23.96 -23.50
N TYR A 716 5.76 23.12 -24.16
CA TYR A 716 6.42 23.40 -25.43
C TYR A 716 5.75 22.63 -26.55
N ARG A 717 5.43 23.29 -27.66
CA ARG A 717 4.86 22.69 -28.87
C ARG A 717 5.89 22.80 -29.99
N LEU A 718 6.65 21.71 -30.19
CA LEU A 718 7.74 21.69 -31.16
C LEU A 718 7.26 21.17 -32.54
N PRO A 719 7.53 21.85 -33.64
CA PRO A 719 7.15 21.36 -34.95
C PRO A 719 7.97 20.14 -35.33
N LEU A 720 7.31 19.10 -35.86
CA LEU A 720 7.96 17.91 -36.40
C LEU A 720 8.15 18.06 -37.91
N GLN A 721 9.33 17.67 -38.40
CA GLN A 721 9.59 17.59 -39.82
C GLN A 721 8.66 16.57 -40.48
N ARG A 722 8.05 16.94 -41.64
CA ARG A 722 7.10 16.08 -42.34
C ARG A 722 7.62 14.68 -42.62
N LYS A 723 8.86 14.56 -43.13
CA LYS A 723 9.51 13.25 -43.35
C LYS A 723 9.69 12.41 -42.09
N LEU A 724 9.92 13.04 -40.95
CA LEU A 724 10.06 12.35 -39.67
C LEU A 724 8.69 11.88 -39.18
N LEU A 725 7.67 12.69 -39.28
CA LEU A 725 6.29 12.32 -38.92
C LEU A 725 5.77 11.15 -39.77
N GLU A 726 5.98 11.20 -41.11
CA GLU A 726 5.62 10.12 -42.02
C GLU A 726 6.39 8.80 -41.67
N ARG A 727 7.63 8.91 -41.23
CA ARG A 727 8.44 7.78 -40.81
C ARG A 727 7.98 7.22 -39.47
N LEU A 728 7.61 8.05 -38.51
CA LEU A 728 7.03 7.64 -37.23
C LEU A 728 5.67 6.95 -37.44
N ARG A 729 4.83 7.46 -38.35
CA ARG A 729 3.53 6.86 -38.70
C ARG A 729 3.64 5.50 -39.42
N ARG A 730 4.72 5.24 -40.12
CA ARG A 730 4.98 3.93 -40.77
C ARG A 730 5.45 2.85 -39.79
N LEU A 731 5.73 3.22 -38.56
CA LEU A 731 6.11 2.30 -37.48
C LEU A 731 4.87 1.83 -36.71
N ASP A 732 3.71 1.78 -37.37
CA ASP A 732 2.45 1.26 -36.81
C ASP A 732 2.72 -0.03 -36.04
N ASN A 733 2.37 -0.06 -34.75
CA ASN A 733 2.56 -1.12 -33.79
C ASN A 733 3.99 -1.33 -33.20
N GLU A 734 5.03 -0.58 -33.57
CA GLU A 734 6.29 -0.60 -32.83
C GLU A 734 6.33 0.53 -31.81
N LYS A 735 6.43 0.20 -30.52
CA LYS A 735 6.64 1.16 -29.43
C LYS A 735 7.97 1.89 -29.65
N VAL A 736 7.92 3.14 -30.07
CA VAL A 736 9.12 3.98 -30.22
C VAL A 736 9.53 4.53 -28.88
N ARG A 737 10.66 4.12 -28.36
CA ARG A 737 11.25 4.73 -27.17
C ARG A 737 11.90 6.07 -27.54
N VAL A 738 11.60 7.10 -26.77
CA VAL A 738 12.11 8.44 -26.97
C VAL A 738 12.98 8.83 -25.77
N ARG A 739 14.24 9.10 -26.01
CA ARG A 739 15.11 9.66 -24.98
C ARG A 739 15.02 11.17 -25.03
N VAL A 740 14.62 11.76 -23.92
CA VAL A 740 14.58 13.21 -23.73
C VAL A 740 15.74 13.60 -22.82
N THR A 741 16.64 14.41 -23.32
CA THR A 741 17.76 14.93 -22.54
C THR A 741 17.52 16.42 -22.27
N VAL A 742 17.46 16.78 -20.99
CA VAL A 742 17.43 18.15 -20.53
C VAL A 742 18.81 18.49 -19.94
N THR A 743 19.48 19.44 -20.54
CA THR A 743 20.77 19.92 -20.02
C THR A 743 20.59 21.36 -19.53
N VAL A 744 20.85 21.59 -18.26
CA VAL A 744 20.94 22.93 -17.65
C VAL A 744 22.35 23.04 -17.00
N PRO A 745 22.88 24.24 -16.80
CA PRO A 745 24.15 24.42 -16.11
C PRO A 745 24.16 23.68 -14.77
N GLY A 746 25.13 22.79 -14.58
CA GLY A 746 25.27 21.95 -13.38
C GLY A 746 24.48 20.65 -13.36
N SER A 747 23.63 20.37 -14.35
CA SER A 747 22.85 19.13 -14.42
C SER A 747 22.51 18.71 -15.86
N ARG A 748 22.65 17.42 -16.12
CA ARG A 748 22.15 16.76 -17.34
C ARG A 748 21.22 15.65 -16.93
N GLN A 749 19.95 15.78 -17.24
CA GLN A 749 18.96 14.71 -17.03
C GLN A 749 18.60 14.06 -18.35
N GLU A 750 18.53 12.75 -18.34
CA GLU A 750 18.03 11.95 -19.45
C GLU A 750 16.80 11.17 -18.96
N SER A 751 15.74 11.25 -19.73
CA SER A 751 14.50 10.51 -19.50
C SER A 751 14.17 9.71 -20.75
N THR A 752 13.75 8.47 -20.57
CA THR A 752 13.29 7.63 -21.69
C THR A 752 11.77 7.53 -21.59
N LEU A 753 11.08 7.95 -22.63
CA LEU A 753 9.63 7.96 -22.73
C LEU A 753 9.18 7.11 -23.91
N LEU A 754 8.02 6.48 -23.80
CA LEU A 754 7.34 5.85 -24.94
C LEU A 754 6.57 6.90 -25.71
N LEU A 755 6.68 6.88 -27.03
CA LEU A 755 5.95 7.78 -27.89
C LEU A 755 4.71 7.04 -28.43
N PHE A 756 3.54 7.51 -28.03
CA PHE A 756 2.28 7.08 -28.62
C PHE A 756 1.94 7.97 -29.79
N LEU A 757 1.64 7.38 -30.92
CA LEU A 757 1.08 8.07 -32.07
C LEU A 757 -0.44 7.97 -31.95
N ALA A 758 -1.09 9.04 -31.49
CA ALA A 758 -2.53 9.14 -31.66
C ALA A 758 -2.84 9.17 -33.16
N GLY A 759 -3.74 8.29 -33.59
CA GLY A 759 -4.15 8.09 -34.98
C GLY A 759 -4.71 9.34 -35.68
#